data_356549080d4595e45178ec488fbe1091
#
_entry.id   356549080d4595e45178ec488fbe1091
#
_cell.length_a   1.000
_cell.length_b   1.000
_cell.length_c   1.000
_cell.angle_alpha   90.00
_cell.angle_beta   90.00
_cell.angle_gamma   90.00
#
_symmetry.space_group_name_H-M   'P 1'
#
loop_
_entity.id
_entity.type
_entity.pdbx_description
1 polymer ?
#
loop_
_entity_poly.entity_id
_entity_poly.type
_entity_poly.pdbx_seq_one_letter_code
_entity_poly.pdbx_strand_id
1 'polypeptide(L)'
;MGATGTEFDAEYGADQIQILEGLEAVRKRPGMYIGSTSARGLHHLVYEIVDNAVDEALAGYCDTINVSINPDNSVTVVDNGRGIPVGLNHKAGIPAVEVVFTILHAGGKFGGGGYKVSGGLHGVGASVVNALSVWLEVEIYNEGKIYKQRYERGKTMYSLKVVGECDPDKTGTKVTFLPDGEIFEETVFEYDVLKQRLREMAFLTKGLKIILQDLREEEIREHTFHYEGGIKEFVTYLNKSKTPLYDQIIYCEGEKDGVVVEMAMQHNDSYSDNTYGFVNNITTPEGGTHIEGFRKALTKTFNEYARKNKLLKDNEPNLSGDDIREGLTAIVSVKIGEPQFEGQTKQKLGNSEARGAVDNIVSTQLEIFLEQNPSVAKQTVEKSLMAQRAREAARKARDLTRRKSALEGMSLPGKLADCSDKNPENCEIYIVEGDSAGGSAKTARQRATQAILPLRGKILNVEKARLDKIYANAEIKAMITAFGTGIHEDFDISKLRYHKIIIMTDADVDGAHIATLMLTFLYRFMPELIKQGYVYLAQPPLYKIEKNKKIWYAYSDQELNNILVEIGRDGNNKIQRYKGLGEMDADQLWETTMDPERRVLLRVTMDEEASSELDLTFTTLMGDKVEPRREFIEENALKVKNLDI
;
A
#
# COMPACT_ATOMS: atom_id res chain seq x y z
N MET A 1 -45.97 7.06 25.82
CA MET A 1 -46.82 6.91 24.64
C MET A 1 -46.03 7.54 23.49
N GLY A 2 -45.60 6.89 22.44
CA GLY A 2 -45.55 5.50 22.06
C GLY A 2 -44.39 5.34 21.07
N ALA A 3 -43.61 4.31 21.31
CA ALA A 3 -42.54 3.93 20.38
C ALA A 3 -43.19 3.24 19.18
N THR A 4 -42.95 3.75 17.97
CA THR A 4 -43.23 3.00 16.74
C THR A 4 -41.97 2.21 16.39
N GLY A 5 -41.88 1.00 16.91
CA GLY A 5 -40.97 -0.03 16.42
C GLY A 5 -41.43 -0.41 15.00
N THR A 6 -40.52 -0.24 14.02
CA THR A 6 -40.66 -0.92 12.74
C THR A 6 -40.36 -2.41 13.00
N GLU A 7 -41.41 -3.21 13.08
CA GLU A 7 -41.33 -4.65 13.04
C GLU A 7 -40.71 -5.09 11.71
N PHE A 8 -39.49 -5.60 11.77
CA PHE A 8 -38.91 -6.47 10.75
C PHE A 8 -39.47 -7.89 10.98
N ASP A 9 -40.75 -8.10 10.68
CA ASP A 9 -41.35 -9.41 10.55
C ASP A 9 -41.20 -9.90 9.09
N ALA A 10 -39.97 -10.20 8.71
CA ALA A 10 -39.73 -11.02 7.53
C ALA A 10 -39.46 -12.45 8.07
N GLU A 11 -40.44 -13.34 8.00
CA GLU A 11 -40.23 -14.77 8.21
C GLU A 11 -39.01 -15.22 7.38
N TYR A 12 -37.90 -15.58 8.05
CA TYR A 12 -36.71 -16.14 7.39
C TYR A 12 -37.05 -17.53 6.88
N GLY A 13 -37.59 -17.61 5.66
CA GLY A 13 -37.98 -18.83 4.98
C GLY A 13 -36.99 -19.26 3.89
N ALA A 14 -37.12 -20.51 3.42
CA ALA A 14 -36.25 -21.08 2.38
C ALA A 14 -36.24 -20.27 1.09
N ASP A 15 -37.32 -19.59 0.74
CA ASP A 15 -37.48 -18.76 -0.46
C ASP A 15 -36.69 -17.43 -0.39
N GLN A 16 -36.20 -17.06 0.79
CA GLN A 16 -35.33 -15.87 0.97
C GLN A 16 -33.85 -16.17 0.71
N ILE A 17 -33.49 -17.44 0.58
CA ILE A 17 -32.14 -17.84 0.20
C ILE A 17 -31.96 -17.59 -1.30
N GLN A 18 -31.31 -16.46 -1.66
CA GLN A 18 -31.03 -16.14 -3.06
C GLN A 18 -29.80 -16.88 -3.53
N ILE A 19 -29.92 -17.61 -4.63
CA ILE A 19 -28.82 -18.22 -5.35
C ILE A 19 -28.38 -17.20 -6.41
N LEU A 20 -27.13 -16.71 -6.30
CA LEU A 20 -26.53 -15.83 -7.31
C LEU A 20 -25.71 -16.68 -8.25
N GLU A 21 -26.01 -16.65 -9.54
CA GLU A 21 -25.30 -17.41 -10.55
C GLU A 21 -24.44 -16.52 -11.44
N GLY A 22 -23.29 -17.05 -11.85
CA GLY A 22 -22.40 -16.43 -12.83
C GLY A 22 -21.92 -15.03 -12.45
N LEU A 23 -21.86 -14.13 -13.42
CA LEU A 23 -21.31 -12.77 -13.25
C LEU A 23 -22.25 -11.83 -12.48
N GLU A 24 -23.50 -12.18 -12.26
CA GLU A 24 -24.42 -11.41 -11.41
C GLU A 24 -23.97 -11.41 -9.95
N ALA A 25 -23.38 -12.51 -9.49
CA ALA A 25 -22.78 -12.62 -8.16
C ALA A 25 -21.64 -11.60 -7.97
N VAL A 26 -20.80 -11.41 -9.01
CA VAL A 26 -19.71 -10.43 -9.00
C VAL A 26 -20.24 -9.01 -8.87
N ARG A 27 -21.26 -8.63 -9.64
CA ARG A 27 -21.86 -7.30 -9.59
C ARG A 27 -22.54 -6.98 -8.27
N LYS A 28 -23.19 -7.99 -7.62
CA LYS A 28 -23.83 -7.82 -6.31
C LYS A 28 -22.83 -7.77 -5.14
N ARG A 29 -21.69 -8.43 -5.26
CA ARG A 29 -20.67 -8.53 -4.20
C ARG A 29 -19.26 -8.29 -4.76
N PRO A 30 -18.98 -7.14 -5.39
CA PRO A 30 -17.70 -6.87 -6.04
C PRO A 30 -16.52 -6.95 -5.06
N GLY A 31 -16.70 -6.51 -3.81
CA GLY A 31 -15.66 -6.57 -2.78
C GLY A 31 -15.10 -7.97 -2.49
N MET A 32 -15.87 -9.04 -2.78
CA MET A 32 -15.38 -10.42 -2.64
C MET A 32 -14.31 -10.78 -3.69
N TYR A 33 -14.28 -10.09 -4.84
CA TYR A 33 -13.41 -10.38 -5.98
C TYR A 33 -12.27 -9.37 -6.12
N ILE A 34 -12.53 -8.09 -5.86
CA ILE A 34 -11.57 -6.98 -6.04
C ILE A 34 -11.22 -6.26 -4.73
N GLY A 35 -11.67 -6.77 -3.58
CA GLY A 35 -11.38 -6.24 -2.25
C GLY A 35 -12.17 -5.00 -1.86
N SER A 36 -12.42 -4.06 -2.77
CA SER A 36 -13.21 -2.85 -2.51
C SER A 36 -13.77 -2.26 -3.81
N THR A 37 -14.71 -1.30 -3.70
CA THR A 37 -15.25 -0.51 -4.81
C THR A 37 -14.67 0.91 -4.87
N SER A 38 -13.69 1.21 -4.02
CA SER A 38 -12.93 2.46 -4.02
C SER A 38 -11.90 2.51 -5.18
N ALA A 39 -11.11 3.58 -5.25
CA ALA A 39 -10.01 3.73 -6.21
C ALA A 39 -9.08 2.51 -6.27
N ARG A 40 -8.81 1.84 -5.15
CA ARG A 40 -8.00 0.61 -5.10
C ARG A 40 -8.61 -0.52 -5.94
N GLY A 41 -9.89 -0.81 -5.74
CA GLY A 41 -10.60 -1.83 -6.53
C GLY A 41 -10.72 -1.46 -8.00
N LEU A 42 -10.84 -0.16 -8.31
CA LEU A 42 -10.83 0.34 -9.69
C LEU A 42 -9.51 -0.01 -10.40
N HIS A 43 -8.36 0.32 -9.80
CA HIS A 43 -7.05 0.03 -10.38
C HIS A 43 -6.77 -1.47 -10.47
N HIS A 44 -7.34 -2.27 -9.57
CA HIS A 44 -7.22 -3.73 -9.59
C HIS A 44 -7.76 -4.35 -10.89
N LEU A 45 -8.78 -3.74 -11.53
CA LEU A 45 -9.25 -4.19 -12.85
C LEU A 45 -8.14 -4.18 -13.92
N VAL A 46 -7.30 -3.14 -13.90
CA VAL A 46 -6.15 -3.05 -14.82
C VAL A 46 -5.14 -4.16 -14.51
N TYR A 47 -4.87 -4.38 -13.22
CA TYR A 47 -3.89 -5.40 -12.80
C TYR A 47 -4.32 -6.81 -13.23
N GLU A 48 -5.60 -7.15 -13.14
CA GLU A 48 -6.11 -8.46 -13.57
C GLU A 48 -5.90 -8.72 -15.08
N ILE A 49 -6.04 -7.70 -15.92
CA ILE A 49 -5.79 -7.84 -17.36
C ILE A 49 -4.28 -7.87 -17.65
N VAL A 50 -3.48 -7.03 -16.98
CA VAL A 50 -2.02 -7.01 -17.16
C VAL A 50 -1.40 -8.32 -16.66
N ASP A 51 -1.86 -8.87 -15.53
CA ASP A 51 -1.38 -10.15 -15.00
C ASP A 51 -1.57 -11.30 -16.01
N ASN A 52 -2.64 -11.28 -16.80
CA ASN A 52 -2.82 -12.26 -17.88
C ASN A 52 -1.73 -12.14 -18.97
N ALA A 53 -1.34 -10.91 -19.31
CA ALA A 53 -0.26 -10.66 -20.26
C ALA A 53 1.13 -11.01 -19.67
N VAL A 54 1.33 -10.75 -18.37
CA VAL A 54 2.53 -11.16 -17.63
C VAL A 54 2.65 -12.68 -17.56
N ASP A 55 1.54 -13.41 -17.40
CA ASP A 55 1.53 -14.87 -17.44
C ASP A 55 1.99 -15.41 -18.82
N GLU A 56 1.64 -14.74 -19.92
CA GLU A 56 2.20 -15.04 -21.25
C GLU A 56 3.71 -14.80 -21.32
N ALA A 57 4.20 -13.72 -20.65
CA ALA A 57 5.63 -13.45 -20.56
C ALA A 57 6.37 -14.50 -19.70
N LEU A 58 5.81 -14.92 -18.58
CA LEU A 58 6.34 -16.00 -17.75
C LEU A 58 6.38 -17.35 -18.48
N ALA A 59 5.44 -17.57 -19.40
CA ALA A 59 5.42 -18.73 -20.27
C ALA A 59 6.39 -18.62 -21.47
N GLY A 60 7.04 -17.46 -21.65
CA GLY A 60 8.03 -17.21 -22.71
C GLY A 60 7.46 -16.79 -24.06
N TYR A 61 6.20 -16.36 -24.12
CA TYR A 61 5.52 -16.02 -25.37
C TYR A 61 5.24 -14.52 -25.54
N CYS A 62 5.47 -13.70 -24.52
CA CYS A 62 5.24 -12.25 -24.56
C CYS A 62 6.49 -11.51 -24.08
N ASP A 63 6.90 -10.47 -24.78
CA ASP A 63 8.01 -9.60 -24.41
C ASP A 63 7.62 -8.12 -24.30
N THR A 64 6.41 -7.76 -24.74
CA THR A 64 5.95 -6.37 -24.78
C THR A 64 4.47 -6.26 -24.39
N ILE A 65 4.18 -5.39 -23.42
CA ILE A 65 2.82 -5.06 -22.98
C ILE A 65 2.64 -3.54 -23.10
N ASN A 66 1.55 -3.10 -23.74
CA ASN A 66 1.16 -1.69 -23.80
C ASN A 66 -0.11 -1.47 -22.98
N VAL A 67 -0.09 -0.49 -22.08
CA VAL A 67 -1.23 -0.08 -21.25
C VAL A 67 -1.53 1.37 -21.55
N SER A 68 -2.76 1.70 -21.94
CA SER A 68 -3.16 3.07 -22.27
C SER A 68 -4.43 3.46 -21.53
N ILE A 69 -4.42 4.63 -20.88
CA ILE A 69 -5.62 5.28 -20.38
C ILE A 69 -6.15 6.16 -21.50
N ASN A 70 -7.34 5.85 -21.99
CA ASN A 70 -7.92 6.52 -23.15
C ASN A 70 -8.64 7.83 -22.78
N PRO A 71 -8.96 8.72 -23.75
CA PRO A 71 -9.63 10.00 -23.49
C PRO A 71 -10.99 9.87 -22.80
N ASP A 72 -11.72 8.77 -23.04
CA ASP A 72 -12.99 8.44 -22.39
C ASP A 72 -12.83 7.79 -21.01
N ASN A 73 -11.58 7.71 -20.52
CA ASN A 73 -11.17 7.02 -19.28
C ASN A 73 -11.42 5.51 -19.30
N SER A 74 -11.57 4.90 -20.48
CA SER A 74 -11.39 3.45 -20.63
C SER A 74 -9.90 3.09 -20.59
N VAL A 75 -9.58 1.82 -20.32
CA VAL A 75 -8.19 1.33 -20.35
C VAL A 75 -8.05 0.27 -21.42
N THR A 76 -6.97 0.38 -22.19
CA THR A 76 -6.56 -0.61 -23.17
C THR A 76 -5.27 -1.29 -22.73
N VAL A 77 -5.26 -2.63 -22.75
CA VAL A 77 -4.06 -3.45 -22.54
C VAL A 77 -3.83 -4.30 -23.78
N VAL A 78 -2.62 -4.22 -24.33
CA VAL A 78 -2.20 -4.98 -25.52
C VAL A 78 -0.96 -5.78 -25.19
N ASP A 79 -1.00 -7.08 -25.41
CA ASP A 79 0.17 -7.96 -25.36
C ASP A 79 0.50 -8.55 -26.74
N ASN A 80 1.73 -8.99 -26.90
CA ASN A 80 2.19 -9.72 -28.08
C ASN A 80 2.39 -11.23 -27.80
N GLY A 81 1.61 -11.78 -26.87
CA GLY A 81 1.59 -13.20 -26.54
C GLY A 81 0.95 -14.07 -27.63
N ARG A 82 0.59 -15.30 -27.28
CA ARG A 82 -0.05 -16.25 -28.23
C ARG A 82 -1.47 -15.84 -28.64
N GLY A 83 -2.11 -14.96 -27.89
CA GLY A 83 -3.53 -14.65 -28.02
C GLY A 83 -4.43 -15.68 -27.33
N ILE A 84 -5.59 -15.24 -26.84
CA ILE A 84 -6.60 -16.13 -26.28
C ILE A 84 -7.15 -17.04 -27.41
N PRO A 85 -7.29 -18.37 -27.17
CA PRO A 85 -7.82 -19.26 -28.18
C PRO A 85 -9.20 -18.85 -28.71
N VAL A 86 -9.38 -18.83 -30.02
CA VAL A 86 -10.63 -18.44 -30.70
C VAL A 86 -11.53 -19.61 -31.04
N GLY A 87 -11.03 -20.84 -30.94
CA GLY A 87 -11.77 -22.07 -31.21
C GLY A 87 -12.89 -22.34 -30.22
N LEU A 88 -13.78 -23.26 -30.62
CA LEU A 88 -14.92 -23.69 -29.81
C LEU A 88 -14.45 -24.50 -28.60
N ASN A 89 -14.90 -24.11 -27.40
CA ASN A 89 -14.77 -24.96 -26.22
C ASN A 89 -15.90 -26.01 -26.23
N HIS A 90 -15.56 -27.28 -26.45
CA HIS A 90 -16.54 -28.36 -26.60
C HIS A 90 -17.39 -28.59 -25.33
N LYS A 91 -16.89 -28.26 -24.12
CA LYS A 91 -17.67 -28.41 -22.88
C LYS A 91 -18.70 -27.31 -22.70
N ALA A 92 -18.33 -26.08 -23.05
CA ALA A 92 -19.20 -24.92 -22.90
C ALA A 92 -20.10 -24.66 -24.13
N GLY A 93 -19.72 -25.19 -25.32
CA GLY A 93 -20.45 -24.96 -26.57
C GLY A 93 -20.30 -23.55 -27.15
N ILE A 94 -19.37 -22.76 -26.64
CA ILE A 94 -19.08 -21.37 -27.05
C ILE A 94 -17.58 -21.19 -27.29
N PRO A 95 -17.14 -20.12 -27.99
CA PRO A 95 -15.72 -19.85 -28.20
C PRO A 95 -14.93 -19.75 -26.89
N ALA A 96 -13.69 -20.23 -26.87
CA ALA A 96 -12.85 -20.21 -25.66
C ALA A 96 -12.67 -18.80 -25.08
N VAL A 97 -12.55 -17.78 -25.93
CA VAL A 97 -12.50 -16.38 -25.49
C VAL A 97 -13.76 -15.97 -24.71
N GLU A 98 -14.93 -16.38 -25.17
CA GLU A 98 -16.19 -16.10 -24.48
C GLU A 98 -16.26 -16.82 -23.13
N VAL A 99 -15.74 -18.05 -23.04
CA VAL A 99 -15.61 -18.77 -21.76
C VAL A 99 -14.76 -17.98 -20.76
N VAL A 100 -13.61 -17.44 -21.19
CA VAL A 100 -12.69 -16.66 -20.34
C VAL A 100 -13.35 -15.41 -19.76
N PHE A 101 -14.19 -14.73 -20.55
CA PHE A 101 -14.79 -13.47 -20.13
C PHE A 101 -16.19 -13.61 -19.48
N THR A 102 -16.87 -14.76 -19.60
CA THR A 102 -18.25 -14.91 -19.11
C THR A 102 -18.46 -15.97 -18.06
N ILE A 103 -17.51 -16.90 -17.90
CA ILE A 103 -17.67 -18.03 -16.96
C ILE A 103 -16.62 -17.88 -15.83
N LEU A 104 -17.11 -17.86 -14.59
CA LEU A 104 -16.23 -17.88 -13.41
C LEU A 104 -15.55 -19.24 -13.27
N HIS A 105 -14.34 -19.24 -12.74
CA HIS A 105 -13.53 -20.45 -12.53
C HIS A 105 -13.27 -21.24 -13.82
N ALA A 106 -13.11 -20.52 -14.93
CA ALA A 106 -12.75 -21.07 -16.22
C ALA A 106 -11.47 -20.44 -16.74
N GLY A 107 -10.57 -21.25 -17.29
CA GLY A 107 -9.31 -20.75 -17.87
C GLY A 107 -8.33 -21.87 -18.21
N GLY A 108 -7.36 -21.58 -19.06
CA GLY A 108 -6.31 -22.51 -19.49
C GLY A 108 -5.22 -22.79 -18.44
N LYS A 109 -5.36 -22.21 -17.26
CA LYS A 109 -4.38 -22.28 -16.15
C LYS A 109 -4.70 -23.39 -15.13
N PHE A 110 -5.84 -24.07 -15.28
CA PHE A 110 -6.23 -25.22 -14.45
C PHE A 110 -5.72 -26.54 -15.07
N GLY A 111 -4.65 -27.10 -14.51
CA GLY A 111 -4.26 -28.47 -14.80
C GLY A 111 -3.58 -28.70 -16.14
N GLY A 112 -2.42 -28.19 -16.29
CA GLY A 112 -1.36 -28.75 -17.11
C GLY A 112 -1.41 -28.51 -18.61
N GLY A 113 -0.38 -27.98 -19.12
CA GLY A 113 0.00 -27.95 -20.52
C GLY A 113 0.31 -26.56 -21.08
N GLY A 114 -0.41 -25.54 -20.69
CA GLY A 114 -0.21 -24.18 -21.21
C GLY A 114 0.70 -23.29 -20.37
N TYR A 115 0.66 -23.45 -19.06
CA TYR A 115 1.40 -22.62 -18.09
C TYR A 115 1.96 -23.49 -16.98
N LYS A 116 3.29 -23.49 -16.79
CA LYS A 116 3.94 -24.16 -15.65
C LYS A 116 3.81 -23.34 -14.38
N VAL A 117 3.77 -22.04 -14.53
CA VAL A 117 3.65 -21.04 -13.44
C VAL A 117 2.71 -19.95 -13.92
N SER A 118 1.80 -19.50 -13.10
CA SER A 118 0.88 -18.42 -13.42
C SER A 118 0.46 -17.66 -12.15
N GLY A 119 0.24 -16.35 -12.26
CA GLY A 119 -0.36 -15.52 -11.23
C GLY A 119 -1.87 -15.64 -11.17
N GLY A 120 -2.50 -15.90 -12.30
CA GLY A 120 -3.96 -16.04 -12.46
C GLY A 120 -4.48 -17.42 -12.07
N LEU A 121 -4.56 -17.72 -10.77
CA LEU A 121 -4.88 -19.05 -10.25
C LEU A 121 -6.36 -19.40 -10.20
N HIS A 122 -7.23 -18.41 -10.07
CA HIS A 122 -8.64 -18.64 -9.78
C HIS A 122 -9.53 -18.67 -11.04
N GLY A 123 -8.99 -18.30 -12.21
CA GLY A 123 -9.75 -18.24 -13.48
C GLY A 123 -10.94 -17.29 -13.42
N VAL A 124 -10.82 -16.19 -12.69
CA VAL A 124 -11.91 -15.22 -12.51
C VAL A 124 -11.56 -13.80 -12.96
N GLY A 125 -10.28 -13.43 -13.08
CA GLY A 125 -9.86 -12.04 -13.30
C GLY A 125 -10.51 -11.39 -14.51
N ALA A 126 -10.41 -11.98 -15.69
CA ALA A 126 -10.99 -11.44 -16.91
C ALA A 126 -12.52 -11.34 -16.86
N SER A 127 -13.20 -12.34 -16.30
CA SER A 127 -14.66 -12.35 -16.16
C SER A 127 -15.15 -11.35 -15.12
N VAL A 128 -14.36 -11.11 -14.06
CA VAL A 128 -14.64 -10.07 -13.04
C VAL A 128 -14.53 -8.68 -13.68
N VAL A 129 -13.46 -8.39 -14.44
CA VAL A 129 -13.33 -7.11 -15.16
C VAL A 129 -14.50 -6.88 -16.11
N ASN A 130 -14.91 -7.90 -16.86
CA ASN A 130 -16.09 -7.84 -17.72
C ASN A 130 -17.37 -7.53 -16.93
N ALA A 131 -17.61 -8.23 -15.83
CA ALA A 131 -18.80 -8.02 -14.99
C ALA A 131 -18.89 -6.60 -14.40
N LEU A 132 -17.75 -5.99 -14.07
CA LEU A 132 -17.65 -4.69 -13.41
C LEU A 132 -17.41 -3.51 -14.38
N SER A 133 -17.52 -3.78 -15.69
CA SER A 133 -17.40 -2.77 -16.75
C SER A 133 -18.74 -2.48 -17.42
N VAL A 134 -18.95 -1.22 -17.82
CA VAL A 134 -20.09 -0.82 -18.67
C VAL A 134 -20.01 -1.61 -19.98
N TRP A 135 -18.79 -1.64 -20.57
CA TRP A 135 -18.48 -2.47 -21.71
C TRP A 135 -17.03 -2.94 -21.67
N LEU A 136 -16.79 -4.08 -22.29
CA LEU A 136 -15.46 -4.64 -22.54
C LEU A 136 -15.40 -5.14 -23.98
N GLU A 137 -14.31 -4.83 -24.68
CA GLU A 137 -14.00 -5.35 -26.00
C GLU A 137 -12.69 -6.12 -25.98
N VAL A 138 -12.70 -7.28 -26.62
CA VAL A 138 -11.48 -8.07 -26.85
C VAL A 138 -11.22 -8.19 -28.34
N GLU A 139 -9.98 -7.92 -28.74
CA GLU A 139 -9.45 -8.21 -30.07
C GLU A 139 -8.31 -9.21 -29.94
N ILE A 140 -8.31 -10.24 -30.79
CA ILE A 140 -7.31 -11.31 -30.79
C ILE A 140 -6.67 -11.35 -32.16
N TYR A 141 -5.34 -11.30 -32.20
CA TYR A 141 -4.53 -11.44 -33.39
C TYR A 141 -4.08 -12.90 -33.51
N ASN A 142 -4.55 -13.62 -34.51
CA ASN A 142 -4.22 -15.02 -34.70
C ASN A 142 -4.36 -15.43 -36.19
N GLU A 143 -3.35 -16.14 -36.70
CA GLU A 143 -3.34 -16.70 -38.06
C GLU A 143 -3.72 -15.67 -39.14
N GLY A 144 -3.16 -14.46 -39.08
CA GLY A 144 -3.40 -13.39 -40.04
C GLY A 144 -4.78 -12.73 -39.96
N LYS A 145 -5.58 -13.04 -38.93
CA LYS A 145 -6.93 -12.49 -38.72
C LYS A 145 -7.05 -11.75 -37.43
N ILE A 146 -7.95 -10.75 -37.40
CA ILE A 146 -8.34 -10.02 -36.23
C ILE A 146 -9.73 -10.46 -35.83
N TYR A 147 -9.83 -11.15 -34.69
CA TYR A 147 -11.09 -11.57 -34.09
C TYR A 147 -11.53 -10.54 -33.06
N LYS A 148 -12.85 -10.26 -33.01
CA LYS A 148 -13.39 -9.27 -32.05
C LYS A 148 -14.70 -9.75 -31.43
N GLN A 149 -14.83 -9.48 -30.12
CA GLN A 149 -16.06 -9.70 -29.38
C GLN A 149 -16.25 -8.56 -28.37
N ARG A 150 -17.50 -8.18 -28.09
CA ARG A 150 -17.88 -7.15 -27.14
C ARG A 150 -18.86 -7.69 -26.11
N TYR A 151 -18.69 -7.21 -24.91
CA TYR A 151 -19.54 -7.51 -23.76
C TYR A 151 -20.03 -6.20 -23.13
N GLU A 152 -21.22 -6.24 -22.51
CA GLU A 152 -21.77 -5.13 -21.74
C GLU A 152 -22.26 -5.66 -20.39
N ARG A 153 -21.69 -5.15 -19.30
CA ARG A 153 -21.98 -5.59 -17.92
C ARG A 153 -21.96 -7.12 -17.78
N GLY A 154 -20.96 -7.75 -18.36
CA GLY A 154 -20.77 -9.20 -18.33
C GLY A 154 -21.53 -9.99 -19.40
N LYS A 155 -22.42 -9.38 -20.18
CA LYS A 155 -23.22 -10.07 -21.20
C LYS A 155 -22.60 -9.95 -22.58
N THR A 156 -22.56 -11.06 -23.31
CA THR A 156 -22.09 -11.11 -24.69
C THR A 156 -23.07 -10.37 -25.62
N MET A 157 -22.57 -9.40 -26.38
CA MET A 157 -23.39 -8.59 -27.28
C MET A 157 -23.55 -9.18 -28.67
N TYR A 158 -22.53 -9.88 -29.14
CA TYR A 158 -22.55 -10.60 -30.42
C TYR A 158 -21.52 -11.73 -30.40
N SER A 159 -21.72 -12.73 -31.25
CA SER A 159 -20.78 -13.85 -31.41
C SER A 159 -19.42 -13.38 -31.92
N LEU A 160 -18.35 -14.07 -31.51
CA LEU A 160 -17.00 -13.81 -31.99
C LEU A 160 -16.96 -13.73 -33.53
N LYS A 161 -16.41 -12.66 -34.08
CA LYS A 161 -16.35 -12.41 -35.52
C LYS A 161 -14.97 -11.95 -35.97
N VAL A 162 -14.61 -12.26 -37.20
CA VAL A 162 -13.45 -11.69 -37.86
C VAL A 162 -13.80 -10.28 -38.35
N VAL A 163 -13.01 -9.28 -37.95
CA VAL A 163 -13.23 -7.87 -38.29
C VAL A 163 -12.17 -7.30 -39.23
N GLY A 164 -11.07 -8.02 -39.43
CA GLY A 164 -9.99 -7.59 -40.31
C GLY A 164 -8.91 -8.65 -40.47
N GLU A 165 -7.90 -8.31 -41.25
CA GLU A 165 -6.69 -9.09 -41.46
C GLU A 165 -5.50 -8.38 -40.81
N CYS A 166 -4.50 -9.14 -40.42
CA CYS A 166 -3.23 -8.64 -39.88
C CYS A 166 -2.07 -9.43 -40.49
N ASP A 167 -0.84 -9.05 -40.12
CA ASP A 167 0.34 -9.83 -40.46
C ASP A 167 0.17 -11.27 -39.93
N PRO A 168 0.41 -12.32 -40.74
CA PRO A 168 0.30 -13.71 -40.32
C PRO A 168 1.13 -14.07 -39.08
N ASP A 169 2.25 -13.39 -38.88
CA ASP A 169 3.14 -13.60 -37.72
C ASP A 169 2.72 -12.81 -36.50
N LYS A 170 1.75 -11.89 -36.65
CA LYS A 170 1.25 -11.10 -35.54
C LYS A 170 0.31 -11.93 -34.67
N THR A 171 0.69 -12.11 -33.42
CA THR A 171 -0.15 -12.71 -32.37
C THR A 171 -0.34 -11.75 -31.19
N GLY A 172 -1.32 -12.01 -30.34
CA GLY A 172 -1.54 -11.26 -29.11
C GLY A 172 -3.01 -11.03 -28.81
N THR A 173 -3.22 -10.38 -27.67
CA THR A 173 -4.55 -9.99 -27.19
C THR A 173 -4.58 -8.51 -26.91
N LYS A 174 -5.68 -7.86 -27.30
CA LYS A 174 -6.00 -6.47 -26.93
C LYS A 174 -7.32 -6.48 -26.19
N VAL A 175 -7.33 -5.99 -24.96
CA VAL A 175 -8.52 -5.82 -24.13
C VAL A 175 -8.71 -4.34 -23.85
N THR A 176 -9.91 -3.82 -24.11
CA THR A 176 -10.30 -2.45 -23.76
C THR A 176 -11.57 -2.52 -22.92
N PHE A 177 -11.61 -1.81 -21.79
CA PHE A 177 -12.77 -1.82 -20.89
C PHE A 177 -13.02 -0.45 -20.26
N LEU A 178 -14.29 -0.15 -19.99
CA LEU A 178 -14.75 1.04 -19.30
C LEU A 178 -15.40 0.65 -17.96
N PRO A 179 -14.86 1.06 -16.80
CA PRO A 179 -15.43 0.75 -15.49
C PRO A 179 -16.87 1.25 -15.33
N ASP A 180 -17.68 0.49 -14.59
CA ASP A 180 -19.08 0.85 -14.36
C ASP A 180 -19.25 1.76 -13.13
N GLY A 181 -19.64 3.02 -13.36
CA GLY A 181 -19.91 4.00 -12.30
C GLY A 181 -21.11 3.67 -11.40
N GLU A 182 -21.91 2.64 -11.73
CA GLU A 182 -22.92 2.10 -10.80
C GLU A 182 -22.30 1.22 -9.72
N ILE A 183 -21.06 0.75 -9.92
CA ILE A 183 -20.33 -0.13 -9.00
C ILE A 183 -19.26 0.64 -8.21
N PHE A 184 -18.48 1.45 -8.92
CA PHE A 184 -17.34 2.17 -8.34
C PHE A 184 -17.74 3.57 -7.86
N GLU A 185 -17.24 3.96 -6.69
CA GLU A 185 -17.41 5.30 -6.12
C GLU A 185 -16.74 6.36 -6.99
N GLU A 186 -15.63 5.98 -7.63
CA GLU A 186 -14.85 6.78 -8.56
C GLU A 186 -14.40 5.91 -9.73
N THR A 187 -14.42 6.48 -10.96
CA THR A 187 -14.06 5.75 -12.18
C THR A 187 -12.83 6.33 -12.88
N VAL A 188 -12.15 7.31 -12.27
CA VAL A 188 -10.98 7.97 -12.86
C VAL A 188 -9.71 7.22 -12.48
N PHE A 189 -8.99 6.70 -13.47
CA PHE A 189 -7.70 6.04 -13.24
C PHE A 189 -6.59 7.06 -12.96
N GLU A 190 -5.79 6.77 -11.93
CA GLU A 190 -4.61 7.53 -11.59
C GLU A 190 -3.37 6.97 -12.29
N TYR A 191 -2.77 7.78 -13.17
CA TYR A 191 -1.57 7.39 -13.93
C TYR A 191 -0.41 6.97 -13.02
N ASP A 192 -0.16 7.72 -11.93
CA ASP A 192 0.97 7.47 -11.05
C ASP A 192 0.80 6.17 -10.24
N VAL A 193 -0.43 5.79 -9.90
CA VAL A 193 -0.75 4.50 -9.25
C VAL A 193 -0.44 3.33 -10.20
N LEU A 194 -0.92 3.41 -11.44
CA LEU A 194 -0.59 2.40 -12.47
C LEU A 194 0.91 2.34 -12.75
N LYS A 195 1.58 3.51 -12.85
CA LYS A 195 3.01 3.62 -13.09
C LYS A 195 3.84 2.85 -12.07
N GLN A 196 3.47 2.92 -10.79
CA GLN A 196 4.17 2.23 -9.71
C GLN A 196 4.05 0.72 -9.85
N ARG A 197 2.84 0.21 -10.01
CA ARG A 197 2.60 -1.24 -10.10
C ARG A 197 3.20 -1.85 -11.37
N LEU A 198 3.08 -1.19 -12.51
CA LEU A 198 3.66 -1.68 -13.77
C LEU A 198 5.19 -1.71 -13.75
N ARG A 199 5.83 -0.75 -13.06
CA ARG A 199 7.27 -0.78 -12.80
C ARG A 199 7.69 -2.01 -12.01
N GLU A 200 6.97 -2.33 -10.95
CA GLU A 200 7.22 -3.50 -10.11
C GLU A 200 7.10 -4.80 -10.92
N MET A 201 6.03 -4.93 -11.72
CA MET A 201 5.84 -6.09 -12.61
C MET A 201 6.99 -6.25 -13.63
N ALA A 202 7.50 -5.14 -14.18
CA ALA A 202 8.62 -5.17 -15.11
C ALA A 202 9.95 -5.59 -14.44
N PHE A 203 10.19 -5.18 -13.19
CA PHE A 203 11.34 -5.67 -12.41
C PHE A 203 11.27 -7.16 -12.12
N LEU A 204 10.07 -7.66 -11.79
CA LEU A 204 9.85 -9.08 -11.46
C LEU A 204 9.90 -10.01 -12.68
N THR A 205 9.71 -9.44 -13.88
CA THR A 205 9.73 -10.20 -15.13
C THR A 205 10.89 -9.71 -16.00
N LYS A 206 12.07 -10.24 -15.74
CA LYS A 206 13.31 -9.87 -16.43
C LYS A 206 13.14 -9.85 -17.95
N GLY A 207 13.52 -8.72 -18.57
CA GLY A 207 13.46 -8.54 -20.03
C GLY A 207 12.08 -8.18 -20.59
N LEU A 208 11.01 -8.19 -19.78
CA LEU A 208 9.69 -7.74 -20.22
C LEU A 208 9.66 -6.21 -20.36
N LYS A 209 9.14 -5.72 -21.48
CA LYS A 209 8.92 -4.30 -21.75
C LYS A 209 7.45 -3.96 -21.50
N ILE A 210 7.20 -3.02 -20.58
CA ILE A 210 5.86 -2.48 -20.33
C ILE A 210 5.84 -1.01 -20.65
N ILE A 211 4.89 -0.57 -21.47
CA ILE A 211 4.70 0.84 -21.86
C ILE A 211 3.38 1.32 -21.29
N LEU A 212 3.41 2.39 -20.50
CA LEU A 212 2.22 3.04 -19.97
C LEU A 212 2.02 4.40 -20.62
N GLN A 213 0.83 4.63 -21.16
CA GLN A 213 0.46 5.89 -21.81
C GLN A 213 -0.81 6.47 -21.17
N ASP A 214 -0.82 7.78 -20.97
CA ASP A 214 -2.02 8.55 -20.65
C ASP A 214 -2.39 9.42 -21.87
N LEU A 215 -3.51 9.10 -22.48
CA LEU A 215 -3.99 9.72 -23.72
C LEU A 215 -5.14 10.72 -23.45
N ARG A 216 -5.42 11.08 -22.19
CA ARG A 216 -6.54 11.95 -21.82
C ARG A 216 -6.30 13.42 -22.13
N GLU A 217 -5.04 13.85 -22.17
CA GLU A 217 -4.63 15.21 -22.47
C GLU A 217 -3.95 15.30 -23.85
N GLU A 218 -3.85 16.50 -24.43
CA GLU A 218 -3.18 16.71 -25.73
C GLU A 218 -1.70 16.29 -25.69
N GLU A 219 -1.02 16.53 -24.55
CA GLU A 219 0.33 16.07 -24.32
C GLU A 219 0.32 14.66 -23.71
N ILE A 220 0.71 13.67 -24.51
CA ILE A 220 0.74 12.28 -24.09
C ILE A 220 1.82 12.08 -23.03
N ARG A 221 1.41 11.61 -21.85
CA ARG A 221 2.36 11.13 -20.84
C ARG A 221 2.68 9.67 -21.12
N GLU A 222 3.96 9.36 -21.36
CA GLU A 222 4.42 8.01 -21.62
C GLU A 222 5.56 7.63 -20.68
N HIS A 223 5.57 6.37 -20.23
CA HIS A 223 6.70 5.78 -19.54
C HIS A 223 6.91 4.34 -19.97
N THR A 224 8.16 4.01 -20.27
CA THR A 224 8.58 2.65 -20.64
C THR A 224 9.40 2.03 -19.52
N PHE A 225 9.00 0.84 -19.08
CA PHE A 225 9.69 0.01 -18.11
C PHE A 225 10.34 -1.17 -18.83
N HIS A 226 11.64 -1.35 -18.65
CA HIS A 226 12.38 -2.48 -19.21
C HIS A 226 13.65 -2.69 -18.42
N TYR A 227 13.76 -3.84 -17.74
CA TYR A 227 14.83 -4.11 -16.78
C TYR A 227 15.48 -5.46 -17.05
N GLU A 228 16.67 -5.44 -17.65
CA GLU A 228 17.45 -6.65 -17.97
C GLU A 228 18.06 -7.31 -16.73
N GLY A 229 18.33 -6.54 -15.67
CA GLY A 229 18.86 -7.05 -14.40
C GLY A 229 17.80 -7.62 -13.46
N GLY A 230 16.50 -7.45 -13.79
CA GLY A 230 15.40 -8.00 -13.00
C GLY A 230 15.39 -7.53 -11.54
N ILE A 231 15.27 -8.45 -10.60
CA ILE A 231 15.19 -8.11 -9.17
C ILE A 231 16.48 -7.50 -8.59
N LYS A 232 17.64 -7.66 -9.24
CA LYS A 232 18.87 -6.95 -8.84
C LYS A 232 18.72 -5.45 -9.08
N GLU A 233 18.21 -5.05 -10.26
CA GLU A 233 17.92 -3.64 -10.55
C GLU A 233 16.81 -3.10 -9.64
N PHE A 234 15.86 -3.95 -9.24
CA PHE A 234 14.82 -3.55 -8.30
C PHE A 234 15.41 -3.18 -6.93
N VAL A 235 16.32 -3.99 -6.38
CA VAL A 235 17.04 -3.63 -5.14
C VAL A 235 17.82 -2.32 -5.30
N THR A 236 18.50 -2.14 -6.42
CA THR A 236 19.23 -0.88 -6.71
C THR A 236 18.26 0.31 -6.76
N TYR A 237 17.11 0.17 -7.40
CA TYR A 237 16.08 1.19 -7.47
C TYR A 237 15.53 1.56 -6.08
N LEU A 238 15.24 0.57 -5.23
CA LEU A 238 14.74 0.79 -3.87
C LEU A 238 15.80 1.42 -2.95
N ASN A 239 17.07 1.24 -3.26
CA ASN A 239 18.18 1.84 -2.51
C ASN A 239 18.65 3.20 -3.05
N LYS A 240 18.02 3.75 -4.10
CA LYS A 240 18.44 5.03 -4.70
C LYS A 240 18.51 6.20 -3.70
N SER A 241 17.63 6.20 -2.69
CA SER A 241 17.57 7.21 -1.63
C SER A 241 18.33 6.83 -0.37
N LYS A 242 19.07 5.71 -0.38
CA LYS A 242 19.87 5.18 0.74
C LYS A 242 21.33 5.07 0.34
N THR A 243 22.23 4.94 1.33
CA THR A 243 23.64 4.68 1.07
C THR A 243 23.92 3.20 1.30
N PRO A 244 24.22 2.41 0.24
CA PRO A 244 24.60 1.02 0.41
C PRO A 244 25.87 0.88 1.27
N LEU A 245 25.95 -0.18 2.06
CA LEU A 245 27.16 -0.50 2.84
C LEU A 245 28.27 -1.09 1.95
N TYR A 246 27.89 -1.67 0.82
CA TYR A 246 28.75 -2.29 -0.17
C TYR A 246 28.08 -2.21 -1.55
N ASP A 247 28.87 -2.24 -2.61
CA ASP A 247 28.37 -2.02 -3.99
C ASP A 247 27.67 -3.25 -4.58
N GLN A 248 28.03 -4.46 -4.12
CA GLN A 248 27.49 -5.70 -4.69
C GLN A 248 26.03 -5.91 -4.26
N ILE A 249 25.21 -6.38 -5.19
CA ILE A 249 23.93 -6.99 -4.87
C ILE A 249 24.14 -8.47 -4.62
N ILE A 250 23.79 -8.94 -3.42
CA ILE A 250 23.79 -10.37 -3.12
C ILE A 250 22.61 -11.00 -3.83
N TYR A 251 22.88 -12.02 -4.65
CA TYR A 251 21.88 -12.66 -5.48
C TYR A 251 21.98 -14.18 -5.36
N CYS A 252 20.83 -14.83 -5.19
CA CYS A 252 20.69 -16.27 -5.14
C CYS A 252 19.57 -16.70 -6.10
N GLU A 253 19.76 -17.76 -6.84
CA GLU A 253 18.74 -18.37 -7.68
C GLU A 253 18.86 -19.89 -7.67
N GLY A 254 17.75 -20.58 -7.85
CA GLY A 254 17.75 -22.04 -7.96
C GLY A 254 16.34 -22.61 -7.97
N GLU A 255 16.28 -23.93 -8.13
CA GLU A 255 15.04 -24.70 -8.08
C GLU A 255 15.19 -25.85 -7.11
N LYS A 256 14.18 -26.04 -6.27
CA LYS A 256 14.09 -27.18 -5.35
C LYS A 256 12.64 -27.53 -5.06
N ASP A 257 12.32 -28.83 -5.08
CA ASP A 257 10.99 -29.36 -4.80
C ASP A 257 9.87 -28.73 -5.65
N GLY A 258 10.18 -28.39 -6.91
CA GLY A 258 9.26 -27.73 -7.84
C GLY A 258 9.06 -26.22 -7.60
N VAL A 259 9.82 -25.63 -6.67
CA VAL A 259 9.81 -24.20 -6.36
C VAL A 259 11.05 -23.55 -6.97
N VAL A 260 10.85 -22.61 -7.89
CA VAL A 260 11.92 -21.74 -8.39
C VAL A 260 12.05 -20.55 -7.47
N VAL A 261 13.26 -20.29 -7.00
CA VAL A 261 13.57 -19.22 -6.04
C VAL A 261 14.52 -18.23 -6.67
N GLU A 262 14.21 -16.96 -6.60
CA GLU A 262 15.12 -15.83 -6.83
C GLU A 262 15.15 -14.92 -5.61
N MET A 263 16.32 -14.51 -5.19
CA MET A 263 16.50 -13.57 -4.09
C MET A 263 17.60 -12.57 -4.44
N ALA A 264 17.33 -11.28 -4.22
CA ALA A 264 18.33 -10.22 -4.30
C ALA A 264 18.26 -9.37 -3.04
N MET A 265 19.42 -8.99 -2.49
CA MET A 265 19.48 -8.16 -1.29
C MET A 265 20.73 -7.28 -1.23
N GLN A 266 20.62 -6.18 -0.48
CA GLN A 266 21.73 -5.29 -0.15
C GLN A 266 21.45 -4.58 1.18
N HIS A 267 22.46 -4.47 2.04
CA HIS A 267 22.37 -3.67 3.25
C HIS A 267 22.74 -2.20 2.96
N ASN A 268 22.12 -1.30 3.67
CA ASN A 268 22.31 0.16 3.56
C ASN A 268 22.38 0.81 4.95
N ASP A 269 22.53 2.13 4.97
CA ASP A 269 22.71 2.93 6.18
C ASP A 269 21.42 3.19 6.99
N SER A 270 20.26 2.78 6.47
CA SER A 270 18.96 2.95 7.16
C SER A 270 18.79 1.98 8.34
N TYR A 271 17.69 2.14 9.08
CA TYR A 271 17.34 1.31 10.24
C TYR A 271 16.14 0.40 9.99
N SER A 272 15.51 0.49 8.82
CA SER A 272 14.31 -0.29 8.46
C SER A 272 14.67 -1.65 7.85
N ASP A 273 13.80 -2.64 8.07
CA ASP A 273 13.75 -3.92 7.34
C ASP A 273 12.79 -3.75 6.16
N ASN A 274 13.33 -3.72 4.95
CA ASN A 274 12.58 -3.59 3.70
C ASN A 274 12.66 -4.91 2.92
N THR A 275 12.00 -5.96 3.44
CA THR A 275 11.92 -7.28 2.82
C THR A 275 10.58 -7.46 2.11
N TYR A 276 10.60 -7.64 0.80
CA TYR A 276 9.41 -7.80 -0.05
C TYR A 276 9.33 -9.20 -0.62
N GLY A 277 8.16 -9.84 -0.47
CA GLY A 277 7.88 -11.19 -0.95
C GLY A 277 6.96 -11.19 -2.16
N PHE A 278 7.28 -12.06 -3.13
CA PHE A 278 6.49 -12.26 -4.34
C PHE A 278 6.32 -13.75 -4.63
N VAL A 279 5.13 -14.10 -5.08
CA VAL A 279 4.78 -15.47 -5.51
C VAL A 279 4.12 -15.37 -6.89
N ASN A 280 4.74 -15.96 -7.91
CA ASN A 280 4.27 -15.86 -9.30
C ASN A 280 4.01 -14.39 -9.72
N ASN A 281 4.92 -13.48 -9.36
CA ASN A 281 4.86 -12.03 -9.56
C ASN A 281 3.72 -11.29 -8.78
N ILE A 282 3.00 -11.99 -7.90
CA ILE A 282 2.02 -11.38 -7.02
C ILE A 282 2.72 -10.99 -5.72
N THR A 283 2.53 -9.75 -5.28
CA THR A 283 3.04 -9.29 -3.98
C THR A 283 2.32 -9.99 -2.83
N THR A 284 3.08 -10.35 -1.79
CA THR A 284 2.57 -10.96 -0.56
C THR A 284 2.89 -10.06 0.63
N PRO A 285 2.10 -9.02 0.89
CA PRO A 285 2.39 -8.02 1.94
C PRO A 285 2.52 -8.62 3.34
N GLU A 286 1.78 -9.69 3.62
CA GLU A 286 1.87 -10.43 4.89
C GLU A 286 2.96 -11.52 4.88
N GLY A 287 3.74 -11.62 3.79
CA GLY A 287 4.82 -12.59 3.64
C GLY A 287 4.31 -14.00 3.43
N GLY A 288 4.68 -14.92 4.32
CA GLY A 288 4.37 -16.34 4.25
C GLY A 288 5.62 -17.21 4.29
N THR A 289 5.46 -18.47 3.93
CA THR A 289 6.48 -19.51 4.08
C THR A 289 7.81 -19.22 3.36
N HIS A 290 7.78 -18.56 2.20
CA HIS A 290 8.99 -18.16 1.47
C HIS A 290 9.79 -17.08 2.23
N ILE A 291 9.12 -16.09 2.84
CA ILE A 291 9.77 -15.07 3.68
C ILE A 291 10.28 -15.68 4.98
N GLU A 292 9.52 -16.61 5.58
CA GLU A 292 10.00 -17.34 6.77
C GLU A 292 11.27 -18.13 6.46
N GLY A 293 11.32 -18.83 5.31
CA GLY A 293 12.51 -19.55 4.83
C GLY A 293 13.70 -18.61 4.64
N PHE A 294 13.49 -17.46 4.02
CA PHE A 294 14.52 -16.42 3.83
C PHE A 294 15.06 -15.90 5.17
N ARG A 295 14.17 -15.49 6.08
CA ARG A 295 14.55 -14.97 7.40
C ARG A 295 15.34 -15.99 8.21
N LYS A 296 14.96 -17.26 8.15
CA LYS A 296 15.66 -18.36 8.81
C LYS A 296 17.05 -18.56 8.20
N ALA A 297 17.15 -18.65 6.88
CA ALA A 297 18.41 -18.80 6.15
C ALA A 297 19.39 -17.68 6.50
N LEU A 298 18.90 -16.43 6.43
CA LEU A 298 19.69 -15.24 6.71
C LEU A 298 20.26 -15.27 8.13
N THR A 299 19.40 -15.48 9.13
CA THR A 299 19.78 -15.48 10.55
C THR A 299 20.79 -16.57 10.85
N LYS A 300 20.57 -17.78 10.35
CA LYS A 300 21.46 -18.92 10.53
C LYS A 300 22.82 -18.65 9.91
N THR A 301 22.86 -18.31 8.62
CA THR A 301 24.10 -18.19 7.85
C THR A 301 25.01 -17.08 8.38
N PHE A 302 24.45 -15.91 8.71
CA PHE A 302 25.26 -14.82 9.28
C PHE A 302 25.80 -15.15 10.66
N ASN A 303 25.04 -15.82 11.53
CA ASN A 303 25.54 -16.24 12.84
C ASN A 303 26.66 -17.30 12.73
N GLU A 304 26.48 -18.29 11.86
CA GLU A 304 27.49 -19.34 11.62
C GLU A 304 28.78 -18.69 11.07
N TYR A 305 28.67 -17.80 10.08
CA TYR A 305 29.82 -17.07 9.55
C TYR A 305 30.53 -16.23 10.61
N ALA A 306 29.77 -15.45 11.39
CA ALA A 306 30.30 -14.56 12.42
C ALA A 306 31.05 -15.32 13.51
N ARG A 307 30.55 -16.50 13.92
CA ARG A 307 31.21 -17.40 14.87
C ARG A 307 32.47 -18.01 14.29
N LYS A 308 32.40 -18.62 13.10
CA LYS A 308 33.51 -19.23 12.39
C LYS A 308 34.69 -18.27 12.22
N ASN A 309 34.40 -17.02 11.88
CA ASN A 309 35.40 -15.99 11.63
C ASN A 309 35.74 -15.14 12.87
N LYS A 310 35.25 -15.51 14.06
CA LYS A 310 35.50 -14.81 15.34
C LYS A 310 35.09 -13.34 15.36
N LEU A 311 34.11 -12.97 14.53
CA LEU A 311 33.49 -11.64 14.54
C LEU A 311 32.49 -11.52 15.71
N LEU A 312 31.94 -12.63 16.18
CA LEU A 312 31.12 -12.78 17.36
C LEU A 312 31.87 -13.64 18.38
N LYS A 313 32.07 -13.15 19.61
CA LYS A 313 32.77 -13.85 20.66
C LYS A 313 31.93 -15.00 21.22
N ASP A 314 32.58 -16.04 21.75
CA ASP A 314 31.90 -17.24 22.27
C ASP A 314 30.94 -16.94 23.43
N ASN A 315 31.21 -15.88 24.21
CA ASN A 315 30.38 -15.44 25.33
C ASN A 315 29.30 -14.43 24.94
N GLU A 316 29.27 -13.96 23.70
CA GLU A 316 28.23 -13.07 23.20
C GLU A 316 27.04 -13.86 22.66
N PRO A 317 25.78 -13.39 22.86
CA PRO A 317 24.60 -14.06 22.28
C PRO A 317 24.61 -13.98 20.76
N ASN A 318 23.92 -14.90 20.10
CA ASN A 318 23.70 -14.80 18.66
C ASN A 318 22.95 -13.52 18.30
N LEU A 319 23.25 -13.00 17.11
CA LEU A 319 22.48 -11.92 16.50
C LEU A 319 21.05 -12.39 16.25
N SER A 320 20.08 -11.57 16.59
CA SER A 320 18.68 -11.84 16.23
C SER A 320 18.44 -11.60 14.74
N GLY A 321 17.34 -12.13 14.22
CA GLY A 321 16.94 -11.85 12.85
C GLY A 321 16.76 -10.34 12.59
N ASP A 322 16.20 -9.62 13.55
CA ASP A 322 15.98 -8.17 13.43
C ASP A 322 17.30 -7.39 13.41
N ASP A 323 18.31 -7.82 14.19
CA ASP A 323 19.64 -7.19 14.16
C ASP A 323 20.30 -7.33 12.77
N ILE A 324 20.12 -8.48 12.12
CA ILE A 324 20.70 -8.78 10.79
C ILE A 324 19.94 -8.06 9.68
N ARG A 325 18.63 -7.86 9.85
CA ARG A 325 17.78 -7.19 8.85
C ARG A 325 17.71 -5.67 9.02
N GLU A 326 18.33 -5.10 10.05
CA GLU A 326 18.41 -3.63 10.16
C GLU A 326 19.17 -3.04 8.96
N GLY A 327 18.51 -2.18 8.21
CA GLY A 327 19.04 -1.58 6.99
C GLY A 327 19.08 -2.54 5.79
N LEU A 328 18.31 -3.61 5.81
CA LEU A 328 18.22 -4.54 4.69
C LEU A 328 17.17 -4.10 3.68
N THR A 329 17.52 -4.14 2.40
CA THR A 329 16.57 -4.16 1.28
C THR A 329 16.69 -5.50 0.60
N ALA A 330 15.61 -6.29 0.55
CA ALA A 330 15.59 -7.63 -0.01
C ALA A 330 14.31 -7.90 -0.81
N ILE A 331 14.48 -8.57 -1.94
CA ILE A 331 13.39 -9.11 -2.78
C ILE A 331 13.51 -10.62 -2.74
N VAL A 332 12.42 -11.29 -2.38
CA VAL A 332 12.30 -12.74 -2.41
C VAL A 332 11.16 -13.13 -3.33
N SER A 333 11.48 -13.67 -4.48
CA SER A 333 10.52 -14.09 -5.50
C SER A 333 10.54 -15.61 -5.64
N VAL A 334 9.38 -16.23 -5.54
CA VAL A 334 9.23 -17.66 -5.79
C VAL A 334 8.22 -17.91 -6.89
N LYS A 335 8.46 -18.95 -7.69
CA LYS A 335 7.53 -19.44 -8.70
C LYS A 335 7.14 -20.87 -8.35
N ILE A 336 5.83 -21.08 -8.21
CA ILE A 336 5.23 -22.34 -7.75
C ILE A 336 4.08 -22.69 -8.67
N GLY A 337 3.97 -23.95 -9.08
CA GLY A 337 2.90 -24.40 -9.99
C GLY A 337 1.50 -24.28 -9.36
N GLU A 338 1.37 -24.64 -8.08
CA GLU A 338 0.11 -24.62 -7.34
C GLU A 338 0.27 -23.87 -6.00
N PRO A 339 0.33 -22.54 -6.00
CA PRO A 339 0.46 -21.77 -4.78
C PRO A 339 -0.83 -21.81 -3.94
N GLN A 340 -0.67 -21.98 -2.64
CA GLN A 340 -1.73 -21.95 -1.64
C GLN A 340 -1.58 -20.69 -0.81
N PHE A 341 -2.57 -19.80 -0.91
CA PHE A 341 -2.58 -18.55 -0.15
C PHE A 341 -3.55 -18.64 1.03
N GLU A 342 -3.21 -17.97 2.13
CA GLU A 342 -4.15 -17.72 3.20
C GLU A 342 -5.11 -16.61 2.74
N GLY A 343 -6.37 -16.97 2.42
CA GLY A 343 -7.41 -16.04 2.00
C GLY A 343 -7.44 -15.70 0.50
N GLN A 344 -8.55 -15.07 0.09
CA GLN A 344 -8.84 -14.72 -1.31
C GLN A 344 -7.92 -13.63 -1.87
N THR A 345 -7.40 -12.76 -1.03
CA THR A 345 -6.58 -11.60 -1.40
C THR A 345 -5.12 -11.94 -1.68
N LYS A 346 -4.72 -13.20 -1.58
CA LYS A 346 -3.37 -13.71 -1.90
C LYS A 346 -2.23 -13.04 -1.10
N GLN A 347 -2.50 -12.53 0.09
CA GLN A 347 -1.57 -11.70 0.86
C GLN A 347 -0.45 -12.50 1.54
N LYS A 348 -0.66 -13.79 1.79
CA LYS A 348 0.28 -14.65 2.51
C LYS A 348 0.35 -16.06 1.92
N LEU A 349 1.58 -16.53 1.64
CA LEU A 349 1.80 -17.87 1.11
C LEU A 349 1.80 -18.93 2.22
N GLY A 350 1.08 -20.04 1.99
CA GLY A 350 0.98 -21.16 2.93
C GLY A 350 1.80 -22.40 2.59
N ASN A 351 2.31 -22.55 1.37
CA ASN A 351 3.05 -23.73 0.90
C ASN A 351 4.28 -24.05 1.75
N SER A 352 4.31 -25.19 2.41
CA SER A 352 5.42 -25.60 3.27
C SER A 352 6.72 -25.87 2.51
N GLU A 353 6.64 -26.38 1.28
CA GLU A 353 7.79 -26.64 0.39
C GLU A 353 8.55 -25.38 0.04
N ALA A 354 7.88 -24.23 -0.07
CA ALA A 354 8.52 -22.95 -0.34
C ALA A 354 9.48 -22.53 0.79
N ARG A 355 9.12 -22.79 2.05
CA ARG A 355 10.01 -22.52 3.20
C ARG A 355 11.32 -23.31 3.07
N GLY A 356 11.22 -24.61 2.79
CA GLY A 356 12.38 -25.49 2.66
C GLY A 356 13.26 -25.14 1.45
N ALA A 357 12.65 -24.83 0.31
CA ALA A 357 13.36 -24.47 -0.91
C ALA A 357 14.15 -23.16 -0.72
N VAL A 358 13.50 -22.12 -0.21
CA VAL A 358 14.15 -20.81 0.04
C VAL A 358 15.25 -20.94 1.10
N ASP A 359 14.99 -21.59 2.25
CA ASP A 359 15.99 -21.80 3.29
C ASP A 359 17.24 -22.49 2.73
N ASN A 360 17.07 -23.55 1.97
CA ASN A 360 18.20 -24.31 1.42
C ASN A 360 18.99 -23.53 0.37
N ILE A 361 18.32 -22.97 -0.65
CA ILE A 361 18.98 -22.25 -1.74
C ILE A 361 19.72 -21.02 -1.20
N VAL A 362 19.03 -20.22 -0.38
CA VAL A 362 19.62 -18.99 0.18
C VAL A 362 20.76 -19.30 1.12
N SER A 363 20.61 -20.24 2.07
CA SER A 363 21.69 -20.61 3.01
C SER A 363 22.95 -21.05 2.27
N THR A 364 22.81 -21.95 1.29
CA THR A 364 23.95 -22.51 0.55
C THR A 364 24.69 -21.44 -0.25
N GLN A 365 23.96 -20.63 -1.01
CA GLN A 365 24.61 -19.64 -1.88
C GLN A 365 25.11 -18.42 -1.10
N LEU A 366 24.41 -18.03 -0.03
CA LEU A 366 24.86 -16.95 0.85
C LEU A 366 26.14 -17.34 1.60
N GLU A 367 26.27 -18.58 2.08
CA GLU A 367 27.50 -19.06 2.71
C GLU A 367 28.68 -18.92 1.75
N ILE A 368 28.54 -19.37 0.50
CA ILE A 368 29.57 -19.24 -0.53
C ILE A 368 29.91 -17.77 -0.78
N PHE A 369 28.88 -16.91 -0.90
CA PHE A 369 29.08 -15.49 -1.14
C PHE A 369 29.87 -14.82 0.00
N LEU A 370 29.53 -15.10 1.26
CA LEU A 370 30.19 -14.52 2.43
C LEU A 370 31.67 -14.96 2.52
N GLU A 371 31.98 -16.24 2.21
CA GLU A 371 33.35 -16.73 2.14
C GLU A 371 34.18 -16.07 1.03
N GLN A 372 33.55 -15.77 -0.10
CA GLN A 372 34.18 -15.08 -1.23
C GLN A 372 34.33 -13.58 -1.02
N ASN A 373 33.47 -12.98 -0.17
CA ASN A 373 33.41 -11.53 0.05
C ASN A 373 33.53 -11.18 1.55
N PRO A 374 34.69 -11.45 2.19
CA PRO A 374 34.84 -11.28 3.64
C PRO A 374 34.70 -9.82 4.11
N SER A 375 34.97 -8.84 3.26
CA SER A 375 34.75 -7.43 3.59
C SER A 375 33.27 -7.07 3.69
N VAL A 376 32.44 -7.59 2.79
CA VAL A 376 30.98 -7.44 2.84
C VAL A 376 30.41 -8.12 4.07
N ALA A 377 30.82 -9.35 4.32
CA ALA A 377 30.41 -10.12 5.50
C ALA A 377 30.75 -9.39 6.80
N LYS A 378 31.97 -8.85 6.92
CA LYS A 378 32.40 -8.07 8.09
C LYS A 378 31.56 -6.82 8.29
N GLN A 379 31.35 -6.01 7.25
CA GLN A 379 30.54 -4.78 7.32
C GLN A 379 29.12 -5.08 7.77
N THR A 380 28.50 -6.14 7.25
CA THR A 380 27.13 -6.55 7.63
C THR A 380 27.07 -7.01 9.08
N VAL A 381 28.01 -7.85 9.51
CA VAL A 381 28.07 -8.31 10.91
C VAL A 381 28.32 -7.15 11.88
N GLU A 382 29.23 -6.21 11.54
CA GLU A 382 29.48 -5.03 12.37
C GLU A 382 28.23 -4.15 12.50
N LYS A 383 27.47 -3.94 11.41
CA LYS A 383 26.19 -3.23 11.47
C LYS A 383 25.19 -3.98 12.36
N SER A 384 25.07 -5.29 12.21
CA SER A 384 24.17 -6.12 13.02
C SER A 384 24.53 -6.08 14.52
N LEU A 385 25.83 -6.04 14.87
CA LEU A 385 26.28 -5.85 16.25
C LEU A 385 25.93 -4.46 16.81
N MET A 386 26.00 -3.43 15.97
CA MET A 386 25.53 -2.09 16.37
C MET A 386 24.02 -2.06 16.58
N ALA A 387 23.25 -2.73 15.73
CA ALA A 387 21.80 -2.87 15.88
C ALA A 387 21.44 -3.60 17.18
N GLN A 388 22.10 -4.73 17.47
CA GLN A 388 21.93 -5.48 18.71
C GLN A 388 22.15 -4.60 19.96
N ARG A 389 23.25 -3.84 19.99
CA ARG A 389 23.56 -2.93 21.09
C ARG A 389 22.50 -1.84 21.25
N ALA A 390 22.02 -1.27 20.14
CA ALA A 390 20.95 -0.26 20.17
C ALA A 390 19.64 -0.84 20.68
N ARG A 391 19.27 -2.05 20.24
CA ARG A 391 18.07 -2.76 20.68
C ARG A 391 18.14 -3.11 22.19
N GLU A 392 19.29 -3.57 22.68
CA GLU A 392 19.50 -3.83 24.10
C GLU A 392 19.43 -2.56 24.95
N ALA A 393 20.00 -1.45 24.46
CA ALA A 393 19.92 -0.16 25.13
C ALA A 393 18.46 0.36 25.17
N ALA A 394 17.74 0.24 24.07
CA ALA A 394 16.30 0.58 23.99
C ALA A 394 15.47 -0.27 24.95
N ARG A 395 15.71 -1.56 25.03
CA ARG A 395 15.06 -2.48 25.97
C ARG A 395 15.30 -2.06 27.42
N LYS A 396 16.55 -1.77 27.79
CA LYS A 396 16.88 -1.28 29.16
C LYS A 396 16.17 0.02 29.48
N ALA A 397 16.14 0.97 28.56
CA ALA A 397 15.44 2.26 28.73
C ALA A 397 13.93 2.06 28.91
N ARG A 398 13.33 1.16 28.14
CA ARG A 398 11.92 0.78 28.27
C ARG A 398 11.61 0.14 29.63
N ASP A 399 12.42 -0.84 30.06
CA ASP A 399 12.22 -1.56 31.31
C ASP A 399 12.34 -0.63 32.52
N LEU A 400 13.27 0.33 32.47
CA LEU A 400 13.39 1.38 33.49
C LEU A 400 12.14 2.27 33.52
N THR A 401 11.58 2.62 32.38
CA THR A 401 10.35 3.42 32.31
C THR A 401 9.15 2.62 32.84
N ARG A 402 9.01 1.34 32.47
CA ARG A 402 7.97 0.45 33.01
C ARG A 402 8.05 0.27 34.53
N ARG A 403 9.25 0.12 35.10
CA ARG A 403 9.43 0.00 36.54
C ARG A 403 9.04 1.28 37.30
N LYS A 404 9.37 2.45 36.73
CA LYS A 404 8.92 3.74 37.28
C LYS A 404 7.40 3.89 37.24
N SER A 405 6.80 3.54 36.09
CA SER A 405 5.34 3.58 35.92
C SER A 405 4.60 2.59 36.82
N ALA A 406 5.18 1.40 37.07
CA ALA A 406 4.60 0.41 37.98
C ALA A 406 4.65 0.86 39.46
N LEU A 407 5.66 1.64 39.84
CA LEU A 407 5.80 2.22 41.21
C LEU A 407 4.94 3.46 41.41
N GLU A 408 4.62 4.21 40.36
CA GLU A 408 3.85 5.46 40.40
C GLU A 408 2.36 5.27 40.04
N GLY A 409 1.90 4.02 39.79
CA GLY A 409 0.61 3.72 39.15
C GLY A 409 0.61 4.23 37.72
N MET A 410 0.15 3.45 36.70
CA MET A 410 0.23 3.79 35.28
C MET A 410 -0.21 5.24 35.01
N SER A 411 0.70 6.21 35.22
CA SER A 411 0.39 7.62 35.03
C SER A 411 0.45 7.93 33.53
N LEU A 412 -0.68 8.32 32.99
CA LEU A 412 -0.80 8.88 31.65
C LEU A 412 0.09 10.13 31.53
N PRO A 413 0.54 10.51 30.33
CA PRO A 413 1.34 11.73 30.18
C PRO A 413 0.66 12.93 30.84
N GLY A 414 1.37 13.67 31.68
CA GLY A 414 0.79 14.80 32.45
C GLY A 414 0.18 15.90 31.58
N LYS A 415 0.58 15.95 30.30
CA LYS A 415 0.00 16.87 29.30
C LYS A 415 -1.27 16.34 28.61
N LEU A 416 -1.58 15.04 28.73
CA LEU A 416 -2.77 14.43 28.14
C LEU A 416 -4.02 14.89 28.92
N ALA A 417 -4.96 15.51 28.24
CA ALA A 417 -6.32 15.69 28.73
C ALA A 417 -7.17 14.52 28.26
N ASP A 418 -7.25 13.46 29.05
CA ASP A 418 -7.96 12.23 28.71
C ASP A 418 -9.48 12.40 28.72
N CYS A 419 -10.19 11.49 28.04
CA CYS A 419 -11.65 11.39 28.08
C CYS A 419 -12.11 10.46 29.21
N SER A 420 -13.38 10.56 29.60
CA SER A 420 -13.94 9.79 30.70
C SER A 420 -14.48 8.42 30.29
N ASP A 421 -14.92 8.24 29.03
CA ASP A 421 -15.33 6.94 28.49
C ASP A 421 -14.12 6.00 28.40
N LYS A 422 -14.35 4.71 28.66
CA LYS A 422 -13.31 3.67 28.62
C LYS A 422 -13.48 2.69 27.46
N ASN A 423 -14.59 2.80 26.70
CA ASN A 423 -14.77 2.03 25.49
C ASN A 423 -14.00 2.69 24.32
N PRO A 424 -12.93 2.06 23.79
CA PRO A 424 -12.13 2.63 22.70
C PRO A 424 -12.93 2.99 21.46
N GLU A 425 -14.02 2.27 21.16
CA GLU A 425 -14.87 2.54 20.01
C GLU A 425 -15.54 3.91 20.04
N ASN A 426 -15.83 4.40 21.24
CA ASN A 426 -16.44 5.71 21.45
C ASN A 426 -15.40 6.81 21.59
N CYS A 427 -14.13 6.45 21.82
CA CYS A 427 -13.07 7.38 22.19
C CYS A 427 -12.23 7.80 20.98
N GLU A 428 -11.87 9.07 20.96
CA GLU A 428 -10.97 9.65 19.99
C GLU A 428 -9.93 10.55 20.65
N ILE A 429 -8.72 10.60 20.09
CA ILE A 429 -7.65 11.44 20.58
C ILE A 429 -7.20 12.42 19.48
N TYR A 430 -7.16 13.71 19.82
CA TYR A 430 -6.58 14.75 18.99
C TYR A 430 -5.13 14.97 19.38
N ILE A 431 -4.24 14.82 18.42
CA ILE A 431 -2.83 15.20 18.56
C ILE A 431 -2.70 16.61 18.00
N VAL A 432 -2.40 17.56 18.87
CA VAL A 432 -2.48 19.00 18.56
C VAL A 432 -1.10 19.63 18.60
N GLU A 433 -0.82 20.51 17.65
CA GLU A 433 0.42 21.27 17.62
C GLU A 433 0.41 22.38 18.69
N GLY A 434 1.38 22.33 19.60
CA GLY A 434 1.64 23.36 20.59
C GLY A 434 0.66 23.41 21.77
N ASP A 435 1.08 24.11 22.80
CA ASP A 435 0.28 24.26 24.02
C ASP A 435 -0.89 25.28 23.84
N SER A 436 -0.76 26.25 22.92
CA SER A 436 -1.80 27.25 22.65
C SER A 436 -3.05 26.63 22.02
N ALA A 437 -2.87 25.97 20.86
CA ALA A 437 -3.95 25.25 20.20
C ALA A 437 -4.48 24.09 21.08
N GLY A 438 -3.58 23.44 21.85
CA GLY A 438 -3.95 22.46 22.85
C GLY A 438 -4.85 23.03 23.95
N GLY A 439 -4.69 24.28 24.35
CA GLY A 439 -5.55 24.99 25.31
C GLY A 439 -6.96 25.19 24.74
N SER A 440 -7.08 25.74 23.53
CA SER A 440 -8.36 25.91 22.86
C SER A 440 -9.09 24.59 22.63
N ALA A 441 -8.37 23.55 22.18
CA ALA A 441 -8.92 22.22 21.97
C ALA A 441 -9.40 21.55 23.28
N LYS A 442 -8.67 21.71 24.39
CA LYS A 442 -9.09 21.22 25.72
C LYS A 442 -10.38 21.87 26.20
N THR A 443 -10.59 23.14 25.85
CA THR A 443 -11.81 23.86 26.20
C THR A 443 -12.97 23.45 25.29
N ALA A 444 -12.72 23.32 24.00
CA ALA A 444 -13.69 22.98 22.96
C ALA A 444 -14.23 21.55 23.07
N ARG A 445 -13.42 20.59 23.47
CA ARG A 445 -13.69 19.14 23.36
C ARG A 445 -14.92 18.65 24.10
N GLN A 446 -15.51 17.59 23.61
CA GLN A 446 -16.45 16.76 24.37
C GLN A 446 -15.69 15.86 25.34
N ARG A 447 -15.71 16.20 26.63
CA ARG A 447 -14.91 15.52 27.67
C ARG A 447 -15.21 14.04 27.84
N ALA A 448 -16.39 13.60 27.44
CA ALA A 448 -16.78 12.21 27.55
C ALA A 448 -15.95 11.31 26.64
N THR A 449 -15.76 11.70 25.38
CA THR A 449 -15.23 10.84 24.31
C THR A 449 -13.96 11.38 23.64
N GLN A 450 -13.64 12.67 23.83
CA GLN A 450 -12.49 13.30 23.16
C GLN A 450 -11.34 13.56 24.12
N ALA A 451 -10.16 13.03 23.81
CA ALA A 451 -8.91 13.30 24.49
C ALA A 451 -8.04 14.27 23.67
N ILE A 452 -7.21 15.08 24.35
CA ILE A 452 -6.29 16.02 23.71
C ILE A 452 -4.87 15.77 24.20
N LEU A 453 -3.95 15.55 23.26
CA LEU A 453 -2.52 15.44 23.51
C LEU A 453 -1.78 16.55 22.75
N PRO A 454 -1.37 17.64 23.42
CA PRO A 454 -0.54 18.66 22.77
C PRO A 454 0.90 18.16 22.62
N LEU A 455 1.50 18.39 21.45
CA LEU A 455 2.90 18.12 21.17
C LEU A 455 3.69 19.45 21.15
N ARG A 456 4.89 19.46 21.72
CA ARG A 456 5.76 20.63 21.75
C ARG A 456 6.67 20.65 20.53
N GLY A 457 6.21 21.31 19.47
CA GLY A 457 6.97 21.48 18.25
C GLY A 457 7.16 20.20 17.43
N LYS A 458 8.16 20.20 16.55
CA LYS A 458 8.47 19.08 15.65
C LYS A 458 8.98 17.88 16.44
N ILE A 459 8.34 16.73 16.25
CA ILE A 459 8.80 15.48 16.86
C ILE A 459 10.07 14.96 16.15
N LEU A 460 10.75 14.01 16.78
CA LEU A 460 11.91 13.34 16.18
C LEU A 460 11.54 12.69 14.84
N ASN A 461 12.33 12.96 13.82
CA ASN A 461 12.23 12.23 12.55
C ASN A 461 12.75 10.80 12.75
N VAL A 462 11.83 9.85 12.83
CA VAL A 462 12.17 8.45 13.11
C VAL A 462 12.85 7.74 11.93
N GLU A 463 12.71 8.25 10.72
CA GLU A 463 13.42 7.72 9.54
C GLU A 463 14.95 7.83 9.70
N LYS A 464 15.41 8.83 10.45
CA LYS A 464 16.84 9.14 10.71
C LYS A 464 17.31 8.71 12.09
N ALA A 465 16.48 8.03 12.88
CA ALA A 465 16.75 7.80 14.27
C ALA A 465 16.78 6.32 14.62
N ARG A 466 17.76 5.94 15.44
CA ARG A 466 17.84 4.59 16.02
C ARG A 466 16.79 4.41 17.11
N LEU A 467 16.43 3.18 17.37
CA LEU A 467 15.36 2.79 18.28
C LEU A 467 15.56 3.32 19.72
N ASP A 468 16.81 3.36 20.20
CA ASP A 468 17.15 3.92 21.52
C ASP A 468 16.82 5.41 21.63
N LYS A 469 17.06 6.20 20.59
CA LYS A 469 16.70 7.63 20.54
C LYS A 469 15.19 7.83 20.43
N ILE A 470 14.50 6.95 19.71
CA ILE A 470 13.03 6.98 19.57
C ILE A 470 12.39 6.79 20.94
N TYR A 471 12.79 5.78 21.71
CA TYR A 471 12.31 5.57 23.08
C TYR A 471 12.76 6.65 24.07
N ALA A 472 13.84 7.37 23.80
CA ALA A 472 14.28 8.50 24.64
C ALA A 472 13.49 9.78 24.38
N ASN A 473 12.85 9.95 23.21
CA ASN A 473 12.12 11.16 22.86
C ASN A 473 10.84 11.30 23.68
N ALA A 474 10.65 12.45 24.32
CA ALA A 474 9.53 12.69 25.25
C ALA A 474 8.17 12.73 24.53
N GLU A 475 8.11 13.31 23.32
CA GLU A 475 6.86 13.44 22.57
C GLU A 475 6.40 12.08 22.05
N ILE A 476 7.33 11.27 21.52
CA ILE A 476 7.04 9.89 21.07
C ILE A 476 6.62 9.02 22.26
N LYS A 477 7.29 9.12 23.42
CA LYS A 477 6.86 8.43 24.64
C LYS A 477 5.43 8.79 25.04
N ALA A 478 5.09 10.08 24.96
CA ALA A 478 3.75 10.53 25.30
C ALA A 478 2.69 9.91 24.39
N MET A 479 2.96 9.82 23.08
CA MET A 479 2.07 9.15 22.13
C MET A 479 1.94 7.65 22.40
N ILE A 480 3.06 6.94 22.57
CA ILE A 480 3.06 5.49 22.87
C ILE A 480 2.24 5.21 24.13
N THR A 481 2.44 6.00 25.19
CA THR A 481 1.71 5.85 26.46
C THR A 481 0.24 6.20 26.32
N ALA A 482 -0.10 7.27 25.58
CA ALA A 482 -1.49 7.67 25.35
C ALA A 482 -2.26 6.63 24.55
N PHE A 483 -1.70 6.09 23.48
CA PHE A 483 -2.35 5.07 22.66
C PHE A 483 -2.48 3.72 23.38
N GLY A 484 -1.49 3.35 24.18
CA GLY A 484 -1.48 2.13 24.99
C GLY A 484 -1.00 0.87 24.25
N THR A 485 -0.80 0.93 22.93
CA THR A 485 -0.47 -0.23 22.08
C THR A 485 0.98 -0.72 22.18
N GLY A 486 1.90 0.12 22.69
CA GLY A 486 3.33 -0.13 22.49
C GLY A 486 3.76 0.12 21.03
N ILE A 487 5.01 -0.20 20.71
CA ILE A 487 5.56 -0.11 19.33
C ILE A 487 6.45 -1.32 19.07
N HIS A 488 6.73 -1.60 17.77
CA HIS A 488 7.61 -2.65 17.32
C HIS A 488 7.20 -4.03 17.86
N GLU A 489 8.10 -4.77 18.54
CA GLU A 489 7.82 -6.10 19.11
C GLU A 489 6.73 -6.09 20.22
N ASP A 490 6.51 -4.96 20.87
CA ASP A 490 5.52 -4.81 21.93
C ASP A 490 4.16 -4.32 21.40
N PHE A 491 4.02 -4.10 20.10
CA PHE A 491 2.78 -3.57 19.54
C PHE A 491 1.64 -4.57 19.69
N ASP A 492 0.56 -4.12 20.32
CA ASP A 492 -0.65 -4.91 20.56
C ASP A 492 -1.87 -4.01 20.33
N ILE A 493 -2.51 -4.20 19.17
CA ILE A 493 -3.68 -3.41 18.75
C ILE A 493 -4.86 -3.54 19.72
N SER A 494 -4.98 -4.68 20.42
CA SER A 494 -6.08 -4.91 21.38
C SER A 494 -6.04 -3.97 22.59
N LYS A 495 -4.89 -3.32 22.81
CA LYS A 495 -4.67 -2.34 23.89
C LYS A 495 -4.91 -0.91 23.47
N LEU A 496 -5.32 -0.68 22.22
CA LEU A 496 -5.60 0.66 21.73
C LEU A 496 -6.73 1.31 22.52
N ARG A 497 -6.48 2.53 23.00
CA ARG A 497 -7.41 3.27 23.86
C ARG A 497 -8.37 4.17 23.09
N TYR A 498 -8.10 4.44 21.82
CA TYR A 498 -8.88 5.36 20.98
C TYR A 498 -9.00 4.80 19.56
N HIS A 499 -10.22 4.53 19.10
CA HIS A 499 -10.43 4.05 17.72
C HIS A 499 -10.42 5.15 16.67
N LYS A 500 -10.15 6.42 17.08
CA LYS A 500 -9.78 7.49 16.16
C LYS A 500 -8.59 8.26 16.73
N ILE A 501 -7.52 8.29 15.98
CA ILE A 501 -6.31 9.09 16.22
C ILE A 501 -6.33 10.21 15.18
N ILE A 502 -6.59 11.44 15.63
CA ILE A 502 -6.81 12.58 14.75
C ILE A 502 -5.62 13.52 14.87
N ILE A 503 -4.88 13.68 13.78
CA ILE A 503 -3.79 14.65 13.68
C ILE A 503 -4.40 16.00 13.34
N MET A 504 -4.20 16.99 14.20
CA MET A 504 -4.73 18.33 14.05
C MET A 504 -3.59 19.34 14.20
N THR A 505 -3.04 19.77 13.06
CA THR A 505 -1.93 20.72 12.95
C THR A 505 -2.39 22.00 12.27
N ASP A 506 -1.58 23.06 12.39
CA ASP A 506 -1.82 24.32 11.70
C ASP A 506 -1.82 24.14 10.17
N ALA A 507 -2.56 25.00 9.47
CA ALA A 507 -2.66 24.95 8.02
C ALA A 507 -1.48 25.65 7.32
N ASP A 508 -0.29 25.57 7.87
CA ASP A 508 0.94 26.14 7.34
C ASP A 508 1.98 25.05 7.02
N VAL A 509 3.14 25.47 6.52
CA VAL A 509 4.23 24.54 6.14
C VAL A 509 4.82 23.79 7.32
N ASP A 510 4.83 24.39 8.53
CA ASP A 510 5.31 23.74 9.73
C ASP A 510 4.34 22.68 10.23
N GLY A 511 3.03 22.98 10.21
CA GLY A 511 1.97 22.02 10.53
C GLY A 511 1.95 20.83 9.57
N ALA A 512 2.09 21.08 8.26
CA ALA A 512 2.23 20.01 7.27
C ALA A 512 3.46 19.12 7.53
N HIS A 513 4.59 19.71 7.95
CA HIS A 513 5.79 18.96 8.30
C HIS A 513 5.58 18.13 9.58
N ILE A 514 4.92 18.67 10.61
CA ILE A 514 4.60 17.94 11.85
C ILE A 514 3.68 16.76 11.54
N ALA A 515 2.64 16.96 10.72
CA ALA A 515 1.77 15.88 10.27
C ALA A 515 2.55 14.78 9.55
N THR A 516 3.48 15.15 8.67
CA THR A 516 4.33 14.19 7.95
C THR A 516 5.26 13.42 8.89
N LEU A 517 5.86 14.07 9.89
CA LEU A 517 6.66 13.40 10.92
C LEU A 517 5.84 12.39 11.73
N MET A 518 4.61 12.74 12.06
CA MET A 518 3.69 11.84 12.77
C MET A 518 3.27 10.65 11.91
N LEU A 519 2.94 10.89 10.64
CA LEU A 519 2.62 9.82 9.69
C LEU A 519 3.82 8.89 9.49
N THR A 520 5.04 9.43 9.43
CA THR A 520 6.28 8.64 9.37
C THR A 520 6.41 7.74 10.59
N PHE A 521 6.16 8.27 11.78
CA PHE A 521 6.20 7.49 13.02
C PHE A 521 5.13 6.39 13.03
N LEU A 522 3.88 6.70 12.69
CA LEU A 522 2.80 5.72 12.64
C LEU A 522 3.05 4.64 11.60
N TYR A 523 3.49 5.03 10.40
CA TYR A 523 3.81 4.10 9.33
C TYR A 523 4.93 3.12 9.70
N ARG A 524 6.03 3.63 10.32
CA ARG A 524 7.20 2.80 10.66
C ARG A 524 7.01 1.91 11.88
N PHE A 525 6.23 2.36 12.87
CA PHE A 525 6.17 1.70 14.18
C PHE A 525 4.79 1.21 14.60
N MET A 526 3.73 1.65 13.93
CA MET A 526 2.34 1.30 14.23
C MET A 526 1.49 1.18 12.95
N PRO A 527 1.95 0.48 11.87
CA PRO A 527 1.24 0.44 10.58
C PRO A 527 -0.18 -0.12 10.71
N GLU A 528 -0.43 -1.02 11.64
CA GLU A 528 -1.76 -1.59 11.90
C GLU A 528 -2.81 -0.53 12.25
N LEU A 529 -2.42 0.59 12.87
CA LEU A 529 -3.35 1.69 13.13
C LEU A 529 -3.88 2.33 11.85
N ILE A 530 -3.04 2.41 10.82
CA ILE A 530 -3.42 2.92 9.50
C ILE A 530 -4.25 1.87 8.75
N LYS A 531 -3.81 0.62 8.73
CA LYS A 531 -4.49 -0.49 8.05
C LYS A 531 -5.92 -0.67 8.53
N GLN A 532 -6.14 -0.63 9.84
CA GLN A 532 -7.47 -0.74 10.45
C GLN A 532 -8.27 0.57 10.40
N GLY A 533 -7.68 1.64 9.86
CA GLY A 533 -8.36 2.90 9.60
C GLY A 533 -8.65 3.74 10.84
N TYR A 534 -7.78 3.68 11.82
CA TYR A 534 -7.90 4.49 13.05
C TYR A 534 -7.23 5.85 12.95
N VAL A 535 -6.49 6.16 11.86
CA VAL A 535 -5.74 7.41 11.70
C VAL A 535 -6.45 8.38 10.76
N TYR A 536 -6.58 9.62 11.20
CA TYR A 536 -7.26 10.69 10.48
C TYR A 536 -6.47 11.99 10.52
N LEU A 537 -6.66 12.84 9.48
CA LEU A 537 -6.22 14.23 9.46
C LEU A 537 -7.45 15.12 9.63
N ALA A 538 -7.43 16.01 10.62
CA ALA A 538 -8.46 17.03 10.76
C ALA A 538 -8.33 18.07 9.64
N GLN A 539 -9.47 18.55 9.17
CA GLN A 539 -9.54 19.60 8.15
C GLN A 539 -10.19 20.85 8.77
N PRO A 540 -9.40 21.74 9.39
CA PRO A 540 -9.92 23.02 9.84
C PRO A 540 -10.23 23.92 8.63
N PRO A 541 -11.16 24.89 8.75
CA PRO A 541 -11.42 25.84 7.68
C PRO A 541 -10.22 26.75 7.45
N LEU A 542 -9.99 27.14 6.18
CA LEU A 542 -8.97 28.10 5.80
C LEU A 542 -9.45 29.54 5.96
N TYR A 543 -10.75 29.78 5.81
CA TYR A 543 -11.35 31.11 5.82
C TYR A 543 -12.60 31.17 6.69
N LYS A 544 -12.74 32.31 7.37
CA LYS A 544 -13.97 32.77 8.00
C LYS A 544 -14.48 33.98 7.23
N ILE A 545 -15.73 33.95 6.84
CA ILE A 545 -16.42 35.06 6.17
C ILE A 545 -17.53 35.54 7.08
N GLU A 546 -17.54 36.83 7.39
CA GLU A 546 -18.61 37.48 8.18
C GLU A 546 -19.32 38.55 7.34
N LYS A 547 -20.65 38.44 7.24
CA LYS A 547 -21.52 39.42 6.62
C LYS A 547 -22.81 39.52 7.40
N ASN A 548 -23.19 40.74 7.80
CA ASN A 548 -24.46 41.01 8.53
C ASN A 548 -24.65 40.11 9.76
N LYS A 549 -23.59 39.87 10.53
CA LYS A 549 -23.56 39.00 11.72
C LYS A 549 -23.76 37.48 11.42
N LYS A 550 -23.82 37.08 10.18
CA LYS A 550 -23.78 35.70 9.76
C LYS A 550 -22.34 35.30 9.46
N ILE A 551 -21.97 34.09 9.81
CA ILE A 551 -20.62 33.55 9.65
C ILE A 551 -20.72 32.34 8.70
N TRP A 552 -19.79 32.27 7.76
CA TRP A 552 -19.53 31.11 6.89
C TRP A 552 -18.08 30.71 7.02
N TYR A 553 -17.82 29.44 6.83
CA TYR A 553 -16.48 28.89 6.79
C TYR A 553 -16.20 28.29 5.41
N ALA A 554 -15.00 28.48 4.89
CA ALA A 554 -14.54 27.87 3.65
C ALA A 554 -13.27 27.06 3.87
N TYR A 555 -13.24 25.88 3.29
CA TYR A 555 -12.14 24.92 3.41
C TYR A 555 -11.22 24.92 2.20
N SER A 556 -11.54 25.69 1.17
CA SER A 556 -10.74 25.90 -0.03
C SER A 556 -10.99 27.27 -0.64
N ASP A 557 -10.08 27.72 -1.53
CA ASP A 557 -10.27 28.96 -2.30
C ASP A 557 -11.49 28.88 -3.21
N GLN A 558 -11.79 27.71 -3.74
CA GLN A 558 -12.97 27.49 -4.57
C GLN A 558 -14.25 27.66 -3.75
N GLU A 559 -14.30 27.10 -2.55
CA GLU A 559 -15.44 27.22 -1.65
C GLU A 559 -15.64 28.67 -1.18
N LEU A 560 -14.53 29.36 -0.86
CA LEU A 560 -14.55 30.80 -0.58
C LEU A 560 -15.20 31.58 -1.72
N ASN A 561 -14.77 31.32 -2.96
CA ASN A 561 -15.34 31.98 -4.14
C ASN A 561 -16.81 31.66 -4.32
N ASN A 562 -17.24 30.42 -4.11
CA ASN A 562 -18.65 30.02 -4.20
C ASN A 562 -19.50 30.75 -3.16
N ILE A 563 -19.07 30.82 -1.91
CA ILE A 563 -19.73 31.55 -0.83
C ILE A 563 -19.83 33.04 -1.20
N LEU A 564 -18.75 33.66 -1.68
CA LEU A 564 -18.74 35.07 -2.07
C LEU A 564 -19.67 35.37 -3.27
N VAL A 565 -19.88 34.43 -4.17
CA VAL A 565 -20.85 34.53 -5.26
C VAL A 565 -22.29 34.50 -4.70
N GLU A 566 -22.57 33.60 -3.75
CA GLU A 566 -23.87 33.42 -3.13
C GLU A 566 -24.29 34.64 -2.30
N ILE A 567 -23.40 35.14 -1.43
CA ILE A 567 -23.69 36.25 -0.52
C ILE A 567 -23.49 37.65 -1.14
N GLY A 568 -22.90 37.71 -2.35
CA GLY A 568 -22.51 38.92 -3.06
C GLY A 568 -21.14 39.47 -2.66
N ARG A 569 -20.32 39.81 -3.66
CA ARG A 569 -18.98 40.40 -3.50
C ARG A 569 -19.11 41.90 -3.26
N ASP A 570 -19.41 42.31 -2.06
CA ASP A 570 -19.46 43.73 -1.67
C ASP A 570 -18.46 44.06 -0.56
N GLY A 571 -18.20 45.33 -0.31
CA GLY A 571 -17.24 45.80 0.69
C GLY A 571 -17.63 45.51 2.15
N ASN A 572 -18.77 44.87 2.41
CA ASN A 572 -19.26 44.52 3.75
C ASN A 572 -18.83 43.10 4.17
N ASN A 573 -18.18 42.36 3.27
CA ASN A 573 -17.65 41.04 3.61
C ASN A 573 -16.33 41.16 4.39
N LYS A 574 -16.31 40.69 5.64
CA LYS A 574 -15.08 40.57 6.40
C LYS A 574 -14.56 39.16 6.21
N ILE A 575 -13.42 39.01 5.54
CA ILE A 575 -12.76 37.74 5.28
C ILE A 575 -11.53 37.67 6.18
N GLN A 576 -11.46 36.64 7.01
CA GLN A 576 -10.29 36.29 7.81
C GLN A 576 -9.73 34.98 7.27
N ARG A 577 -8.43 34.96 6.89
CA ARG A 577 -7.69 33.73 6.63
C ARG A 577 -7.07 33.25 7.91
N TYR A 578 -7.34 32.00 8.31
CA TYR A 578 -6.69 31.38 9.45
C TYR A 578 -5.30 30.89 9.05
N LYS A 579 -4.29 31.28 9.84
CA LYS A 579 -2.91 30.81 9.68
C LYS A 579 -2.58 29.66 10.62
N GLY A 580 -3.31 29.57 11.73
CA GLY A 580 -3.11 28.51 12.70
C GLY A 580 -4.35 28.31 13.60
N LEU A 581 -4.42 27.14 14.22
CA LEU A 581 -5.51 26.73 15.13
C LEU A 581 -5.59 27.63 16.38
N GLY A 582 -4.48 28.26 16.76
CA GLY A 582 -4.43 29.19 17.87
C GLY A 582 -5.18 30.51 17.65
N GLU A 583 -5.57 30.81 16.40
CA GLU A 583 -6.40 31.98 16.04
C GLU A 583 -7.91 31.71 16.22
N MET A 584 -8.28 30.44 16.42
CA MET A 584 -9.68 30.05 16.67
C MET A 584 -9.95 30.05 18.18
N ASP A 585 -11.08 30.63 18.56
CA ASP A 585 -11.62 30.40 19.90
C ASP A 585 -12.19 28.97 20.04
N ALA A 586 -12.52 28.57 21.26
CA ALA A 586 -12.98 27.23 21.53
C ALA A 586 -14.29 26.86 20.80
N ASP A 587 -15.20 27.82 20.68
CA ASP A 587 -16.50 27.59 20.03
C ASP A 587 -16.31 27.41 18.51
N GLN A 588 -15.47 28.24 17.88
CA GLN A 588 -15.13 28.11 16.47
C GLN A 588 -14.43 26.77 16.17
N LEU A 589 -13.49 26.38 17.00
CA LEU A 589 -12.78 25.11 16.86
C LEU A 589 -13.72 23.91 17.02
N TRP A 590 -14.66 23.99 17.96
CA TRP A 590 -15.71 22.98 18.11
C TRP A 590 -16.56 22.88 16.87
N GLU A 591 -17.21 23.97 16.48
CA GLU A 591 -18.20 24.01 15.37
C GLU A 591 -17.63 23.56 14.02
N THR A 592 -16.34 23.81 13.76
CA THR A 592 -15.75 23.58 12.44
C THR A 592 -14.91 22.32 12.35
N THR A 593 -14.28 21.90 13.48
CA THR A 593 -13.19 20.91 13.42
C THR A 593 -13.36 19.73 14.40
N MET A 594 -14.08 19.94 15.52
CA MET A 594 -14.15 18.92 16.57
C MET A 594 -15.55 18.32 16.76
N ASP A 595 -16.61 19.00 16.35
CA ASP A 595 -17.97 18.47 16.42
C ASP A 595 -18.13 17.25 15.50
N PRO A 596 -18.41 16.06 16.02
CA PRO A 596 -18.54 14.84 15.21
C PRO A 596 -19.57 14.91 14.08
N GLU A 597 -20.61 15.79 14.21
CA GLU A 597 -21.67 15.93 13.23
C GLU A 597 -21.31 16.90 12.08
N ARG A 598 -20.32 17.78 12.26
CA ARG A 598 -20.01 18.87 11.33
C ARG A 598 -18.60 18.82 10.76
N ARG A 599 -17.66 18.26 11.51
CA ARG A 599 -16.24 18.23 11.14
C ARG A 599 -15.99 17.41 9.88
N VAL A 600 -14.94 17.78 9.17
CA VAL A 600 -14.39 16.99 8.05
C VAL A 600 -13.09 16.31 8.51
N LEU A 601 -13.03 15.00 8.37
CA LEU A 601 -11.84 14.19 8.64
C LEU A 601 -11.41 13.47 7.37
N LEU A 602 -10.13 13.57 7.03
CA LEU A 602 -9.53 12.73 6.00
C LEU A 602 -8.97 11.46 6.65
N ARG A 603 -9.50 10.31 6.28
CA ARG A 603 -8.97 9.03 6.73
C ARG A 603 -7.66 8.74 6.01
N VAL A 604 -6.63 8.41 6.78
CA VAL A 604 -5.34 7.97 6.23
C VAL A 604 -5.47 6.51 5.84
N THR A 605 -5.15 6.21 4.59
CA THR A 605 -5.12 4.84 4.06
C THR A 605 -3.76 4.54 3.49
N MET A 606 -3.41 3.27 3.39
CA MET A 606 -2.22 2.81 2.71
C MET A 606 -2.56 1.63 1.81
N ASP A 607 -1.92 1.57 0.66
CA ASP A 607 -1.99 0.41 -0.21
C ASP A 607 -0.86 -0.56 0.14
N GLU A 608 -1.22 -1.71 0.70
CA GLU A 608 -0.24 -2.72 1.11
C GLU A 608 0.44 -3.38 -0.10
N GLU A 609 -0.22 -3.42 -1.25
CA GLU A 609 0.36 -3.93 -2.49
C GLU A 609 1.45 -3.01 -3.05
N ALA A 610 1.39 -1.71 -2.72
CA ALA A 610 2.39 -0.71 -3.09
C ALA A 610 3.44 -0.46 -1.98
N SER A 611 3.66 -1.40 -1.07
CA SER A 611 4.52 -1.22 0.11
C SER A 611 5.96 -0.80 -0.23
N SER A 612 6.52 -1.31 -1.32
CA SER A 612 7.87 -0.97 -1.80
C SER A 612 8.00 0.51 -2.18
N GLU A 613 7.00 1.05 -2.88
CA GLU A 613 6.96 2.46 -3.28
C GLU A 613 6.61 3.39 -2.10
N LEU A 614 5.78 2.94 -1.16
CA LEU A 614 5.53 3.68 0.09
C LEU A 614 6.82 3.83 0.89
N ASP A 615 7.56 2.75 1.09
CA ASP A 615 8.86 2.79 1.76
C ASP A 615 9.85 3.72 1.07
N LEU A 616 9.93 3.65 -0.26
CA LEU A 616 10.78 4.53 -1.05
C LEU A 616 10.35 5.99 -0.91
N THR A 617 9.06 6.28 -0.90
CA THR A 617 8.51 7.64 -0.72
C THR A 617 8.89 8.21 0.64
N PHE A 618 8.65 7.46 1.73
CA PHE A 618 9.06 7.91 3.06
C PHE A 618 10.58 8.10 3.17
N THR A 619 11.38 7.18 2.63
CA THR A 619 12.84 7.32 2.62
C THR A 619 13.31 8.53 1.79
N THR A 620 12.69 8.79 0.64
CA THR A 620 13.01 9.95 -0.20
C THR A 620 12.68 11.27 0.51
N LEU A 621 11.48 11.37 1.07
CA LEU A 621 11.01 12.61 1.70
C LEU A 621 11.64 12.85 3.07
N MET A 622 11.83 11.81 3.87
CA MET A 622 12.21 11.90 5.28
C MET A 622 13.63 11.40 5.57
N GLY A 623 14.29 10.75 4.62
CA GLY A 623 15.66 10.22 4.75
C GLY A 623 16.75 11.30 4.73
N ASP A 624 18.01 10.87 4.81
CA ASP A 624 19.17 11.78 4.92
C ASP A 624 19.58 12.40 3.60
N LYS A 625 19.38 11.70 2.47
CA LYS A 625 19.78 12.21 1.14
C LYS A 625 18.90 13.37 0.69
N VAL A 626 19.54 14.47 0.32
CA VAL A 626 18.87 15.70 -0.15
C VAL A 626 18.50 15.59 -1.62
N GLU A 627 19.37 15.02 -2.45
CA GLU A 627 19.24 14.99 -3.90
C GLU A 627 17.95 14.30 -4.38
N PRO A 628 17.63 13.06 -3.94
CA PRO A 628 16.38 12.39 -4.33
C PRO A 628 15.13 13.17 -3.90
N ARG A 629 15.21 13.90 -2.77
CA ARG A 629 14.09 14.74 -2.31
C ARG A 629 13.93 15.97 -3.20
N ARG A 630 15.03 16.58 -3.64
CA ARG A 630 14.99 17.71 -4.57
C ARG A 630 14.37 17.29 -5.90
N GLU A 631 14.84 16.18 -6.48
CA GLU A 631 14.28 15.61 -7.70
C GLU A 631 12.76 15.34 -7.56
N PHE A 632 12.34 14.74 -6.45
CA PHE A 632 10.93 14.51 -6.18
C PHE A 632 10.11 15.82 -6.15
N ILE A 633 10.64 16.87 -5.51
CA ILE A 633 9.98 18.18 -5.45
C ILE A 633 9.88 18.80 -6.85
N GLU A 634 10.95 18.75 -7.65
CA GLU A 634 10.98 19.29 -9.01
C GLU A 634 9.97 18.55 -9.92
N GLU A 635 9.93 17.23 -9.87
CA GLU A 635 8.98 16.40 -10.66
C GLU A 635 7.51 16.65 -10.30
N ASN A 636 7.23 17.01 -9.05
CA ASN A 636 5.86 17.16 -8.55
C ASN A 636 5.44 18.62 -8.34
N ALA A 637 6.30 19.60 -8.62
CA ALA A 637 6.05 21.03 -8.38
C ALA A 637 4.78 21.54 -9.06
N LEU A 638 4.48 21.09 -10.27
CA LEU A 638 3.29 21.48 -11.02
C LEU A 638 1.99 20.89 -10.45
N LYS A 639 2.06 19.86 -9.61
CA LYS A 639 0.89 19.24 -8.98
C LYS A 639 0.46 19.96 -7.70
N VAL A 640 1.28 20.87 -7.18
CA VAL A 640 0.99 21.62 -5.95
C VAL A 640 -0.05 22.69 -6.24
N LYS A 641 -1.23 22.55 -5.62
CA LYS A 641 -2.37 23.48 -5.80
C LYS A 641 -2.43 24.58 -4.75
N ASN A 642 -1.82 24.36 -3.58
CA ASN A 642 -1.89 25.28 -2.43
C ASN A 642 -0.46 25.67 -2.03
N LEU A 643 0.11 26.65 -2.71
CA LEU A 643 1.34 27.30 -2.26
C LEU A 643 0.96 28.41 -1.29
N ASP A 644 1.53 28.37 -0.08
CA ASP A 644 1.46 29.49 0.87
C ASP A 644 2.51 30.52 0.46
N ILE A 645 2.12 31.43 -0.46
CA ILE A 645 2.98 32.51 -0.97
C ILE A 645 2.56 33.81 -0.29
#